data_3c1275ded36039d6c328ce86cd8cc56a
#
_entry.id   3c1275ded36039d6c328ce86cd8cc56a
#
_cell.length_a   1.000
_cell.length_b   1.000
_cell.length_c   1.000
_cell.angle_alpha   90.00
_cell.angle_beta   90.00
_cell.angle_gamma   90.00
#
_symmetry.space_group_name_H-M   'P 1'
#
loop_
_entity.id
_entity.type
_entity.pdbx_description
1 polymer ?
#
loop_
_entity_poly.entity_id
_entity_poly.type
_entity_poly.pdbx_seq_one_letter_code
_entity_poly.pdbx_strand_id
1 'polypeptide(L)'
;MDAQSYSAVLADLRTVRDQIKKIRAALTKQEADRDKLIIQLASYPKAKAERIAPAAGLGVADVAALAPALAPDSLAVNDALQPAAEPSTIQATPEAVPSPPQQAAAVPAMTVAAARPALPKAPVEPAAPQAPTAPQAPRDLPSIPAGASGDAWLAPTPGLASARPNFTQQARSTVFLDTATGVLVHRQQTHHLDLGNRTAADILIAVFHTIPEGVERIYITAGDPWLRDADRHPYLRDAVAAWLSAPIPGWRTDTGRGRDRMAGHFVHARNPVGRYQRENGDNHVEIRSVGEWFDADGDHPTVIRDAFVLLWQALRRHWSDAVIMGSPSQTGRDLWTRTIPTRGQHAEGFPVLSEELRGLLHATAGQGRNELIYPPRVTEQLPQLVEYDRTFAYAKHTWKSPVGTPRRITARTFAAWSQKEQMRALYGCGHFQVRVTVPDTWDHVGLLPAPAPGDRAWHYPATPGTTFTTWAGGPEIHTALTNPIQPWKIEILDGILWDDGKPLDDWAKKLKETWTNLSAQAHFQGDAQQARAAHLASRAVRSVLLYGIGAFAQRPRMVTGTTPRALERDVPPDAEIISFDDELITWQKPTGFSRDPNAHPEWAAAIWSGARAALLTQRHRDDNTHAGALHTPPGTVIAFRTDALYLTEPQNWPYHHQPGDYLLRGHLTGPLPAPTGEEELLTLRNAGRAALTTSQES
;
A
#
# COMPACT_ATOMS: atom_id res chain seq x y z
N MET A 1 -30.64 -6.87 -39.23
CA MET A 1 -30.69 -5.42 -38.92
C MET A 1 -31.74 -4.81 -39.84
N ASP A 2 -32.78 -4.23 -39.31
CA ASP A 2 -33.80 -3.54 -40.11
C ASP A 2 -33.27 -2.19 -40.60
N ALA A 3 -33.99 -1.58 -41.56
CA ALA A 3 -33.57 -0.31 -42.20
C ALA A 3 -33.51 0.85 -41.18
N GLN A 4 -34.25 0.78 -40.10
CA GLN A 4 -34.31 1.80 -39.08
C GLN A 4 -33.08 1.74 -38.17
N SER A 5 -32.66 0.53 -37.76
CA SER A 5 -31.43 0.28 -37.02
C SER A 5 -30.20 0.65 -37.86
N TYR A 6 -30.18 0.37 -39.13
CA TYR A 6 -29.09 0.77 -40.02
C TYR A 6 -28.93 2.30 -40.12
N SER A 7 -30.05 3.03 -40.25
CA SER A 7 -30.01 4.49 -40.28
C SER A 7 -29.54 5.11 -38.97
N ALA A 8 -29.89 4.54 -37.82
CA ALA A 8 -29.41 4.98 -36.52
C ALA A 8 -27.89 4.80 -36.37
N VAL A 9 -27.38 3.64 -36.74
CA VAL A 9 -25.92 3.38 -36.70
C VAL A 9 -25.15 4.31 -37.66
N LEU A 10 -25.70 4.63 -38.83
CA LEU A 10 -25.09 5.61 -39.74
C LEU A 10 -25.06 7.02 -39.13
N ALA A 11 -26.10 7.42 -38.42
CA ALA A 11 -26.16 8.72 -37.74
C ALA A 11 -25.09 8.79 -36.61
N ASP A 12 -24.93 7.71 -35.85
CA ASP A 12 -23.90 7.62 -34.80
C ASP A 12 -22.50 7.67 -35.39
N LEU A 13 -22.24 6.97 -36.51
CA LEU A 13 -20.95 7.04 -37.23
C LEU A 13 -20.61 8.45 -37.71
N ARG A 14 -21.61 9.19 -38.20
CA ARG A 14 -21.41 10.59 -38.58
C ARG A 14 -21.06 11.46 -37.38
N THR A 15 -21.75 11.28 -36.26
CA THR A 15 -21.47 11.99 -35.01
C THR A 15 -20.04 11.71 -34.50
N VAL A 16 -19.61 10.46 -34.50
CA VAL A 16 -18.25 10.07 -34.11
C VAL A 16 -17.22 10.68 -35.05
N ARG A 17 -17.46 10.62 -36.35
CA ARG A 17 -16.57 11.26 -37.36
C ARG A 17 -16.41 12.76 -37.10
N ASP A 18 -17.50 13.47 -36.82
CA ASP A 18 -17.46 14.92 -36.59
C ASP A 18 -16.80 15.26 -35.24
N GLN A 19 -16.92 14.41 -34.23
CA GLN A 19 -16.15 14.51 -32.98
C GLN A 19 -14.64 14.32 -33.23
N ILE A 20 -14.25 13.31 -34.01
CA ILE A 20 -12.84 13.08 -34.37
C ILE A 20 -12.28 14.30 -35.12
N LYS A 21 -13.05 14.89 -36.03
CA LYS A 21 -12.64 16.11 -36.76
C LYS A 21 -12.40 17.28 -35.82
N LYS A 22 -13.27 17.50 -34.84
CA LYS A 22 -13.10 18.54 -33.79
C LYS A 22 -11.86 18.31 -32.92
N ILE A 23 -11.62 17.07 -32.49
CA ILE A 23 -10.46 16.70 -31.68
C ILE A 23 -9.15 16.94 -32.46
N ARG A 24 -9.10 16.53 -33.75
CA ARG A 24 -7.95 16.78 -34.61
C ARG A 24 -7.66 18.26 -34.78
N ALA A 25 -8.69 19.07 -35.03
CA ALA A 25 -8.52 20.54 -35.16
C ALA A 25 -8.01 21.19 -33.84
N ALA A 26 -8.50 20.72 -32.68
CA ALA A 26 -8.03 21.18 -31.40
C ALA A 26 -6.57 20.77 -31.14
N LEU A 27 -6.18 19.54 -31.53
CA LEU A 27 -4.80 19.06 -31.41
C LEU A 27 -3.85 19.91 -32.27
N THR A 28 -4.18 20.10 -33.55
CA THR A 28 -3.37 20.93 -34.46
C THR A 28 -3.17 22.35 -33.91
N LYS A 29 -4.22 22.92 -33.32
CA LYS A 29 -4.10 24.24 -32.67
C LYS A 29 -3.12 24.21 -31.50
N GLN A 30 -3.19 23.21 -30.63
CA GLN A 30 -2.29 23.07 -29.47
C GLN A 30 -0.84 22.82 -29.90
N GLU A 31 -0.63 22.07 -30.97
CA GLU A 31 0.70 21.85 -31.58
C GLU A 31 1.27 23.17 -32.11
N ALA A 32 0.48 23.96 -32.82
CA ALA A 32 0.91 25.28 -33.30
C ALA A 32 1.20 26.26 -32.16
N ASP A 33 0.44 26.23 -31.08
CA ASP A 33 0.71 27.05 -29.89
C ASP A 33 1.99 26.61 -29.16
N ARG A 34 2.25 25.30 -29.07
CA ARG A 34 3.51 24.74 -28.56
C ARG A 34 4.71 25.21 -29.39
N ASP A 35 4.60 25.10 -30.72
CA ASP A 35 5.70 25.48 -31.65
C ASP A 35 6.03 26.95 -31.57
N LYS A 36 5.02 27.84 -31.39
CA LYS A 36 5.22 29.25 -31.08
C LYS A 36 5.99 29.50 -29.78
N LEU A 37 5.67 28.74 -28.74
CA LEU A 37 6.38 28.84 -27.46
C LEU A 37 7.83 28.38 -27.57
N ILE A 38 8.13 27.35 -28.37
CA ILE A 38 9.49 26.90 -28.67
C ILE A 38 10.29 28.02 -29.35
N ILE A 39 9.72 28.65 -30.41
CA ILE A 39 10.36 29.75 -31.11
C ILE A 39 10.59 30.95 -30.16
N GLN A 40 9.62 31.25 -29.30
CA GLN A 40 9.77 32.31 -28.30
C GLN A 40 10.88 31.98 -27.31
N LEU A 41 10.96 30.75 -26.80
CA LEU A 41 12.03 30.33 -25.89
C LEU A 41 13.41 30.35 -26.55
N ALA A 42 13.50 30.06 -27.85
CA ALA A 42 14.75 30.11 -28.61
C ALA A 42 15.35 31.52 -28.71
N SER A 43 14.55 32.57 -28.53
CA SER A 43 15.04 33.96 -28.52
C SER A 43 15.79 34.36 -27.23
N TYR A 44 15.78 33.53 -26.19
CA TYR A 44 16.50 33.82 -24.95
C TYR A 44 18.00 33.52 -25.07
N PRO A 45 18.91 34.40 -24.57
CA PRO A 45 20.36 34.32 -24.78
C PRO A 45 21.07 33.05 -24.27
N LYS A 46 20.41 32.19 -23.52
CA LYS A 46 20.97 30.93 -22.97
C LYS A 46 20.03 29.75 -23.20
N ALA A 47 19.14 29.86 -24.17
CA ALA A 47 18.27 28.77 -24.54
C ALA A 47 19.08 27.62 -25.15
N LYS A 48 18.70 26.38 -24.84
CA LYS A 48 19.31 25.17 -25.38
C LYS A 48 18.22 24.18 -25.76
N ALA A 49 18.36 23.54 -26.92
CA ALA A 49 17.39 22.56 -27.42
C ALA A 49 17.17 21.42 -26.44
N GLU A 50 18.24 20.95 -25.76
CA GLU A 50 18.18 19.84 -24.78
C GLU A 50 17.35 20.20 -23.54
N ARG A 51 17.14 21.48 -23.25
CA ARG A 51 16.27 21.93 -22.13
C ARG A 51 14.83 22.13 -22.56
N ILE A 52 14.62 22.52 -23.81
CA ILE A 52 13.30 22.81 -24.37
C ILE A 52 12.59 21.54 -24.79
N ALA A 53 13.32 20.58 -25.36
CA ALA A 53 12.78 19.34 -25.91
C ALA A 53 11.94 18.54 -24.89
N PRO A 54 12.40 18.26 -23.67
CA PRO A 54 11.58 17.53 -22.69
C PRO A 54 10.31 18.30 -22.28
N ALA A 55 10.39 19.63 -22.18
CA ALA A 55 9.24 20.47 -21.82
C ALA A 55 8.19 20.52 -22.93
N ALA A 56 8.62 20.42 -24.19
CA ALA A 56 7.78 20.40 -25.38
C ALA A 56 7.23 19.00 -25.72
N GLY A 57 7.77 17.95 -25.12
CA GLY A 57 7.46 16.56 -25.48
C GLY A 57 7.95 16.17 -26.86
N LEU A 58 9.07 16.76 -27.31
CA LEU A 58 9.69 16.55 -28.62
C LEU A 58 11.12 16.05 -28.46
N GLY A 59 11.69 15.52 -29.55
CA GLY A 59 13.13 15.24 -29.65
C GLY A 59 13.95 16.52 -29.77
N VAL A 60 15.24 16.48 -29.42
CA VAL A 60 16.17 17.62 -29.54
C VAL A 60 16.29 18.04 -30.99
N ALA A 61 16.33 17.09 -31.95
CA ALA A 61 16.37 17.36 -33.38
C ALA A 61 15.11 18.07 -33.90
N ASP A 62 13.92 17.72 -33.37
CA ASP A 62 12.65 18.35 -33.72
C ASP A 62 12.60 19.80 -33.25
N VAL A 63 13.09 20.07 -32.05
CA VAL A 63 13.20 21.44 -31.50
C VAL A 63 14.21 22.27 -32.32
N ALA A 64 15.34 21.69 -32.70
CA ALA A 64 16.32 22.37 -33.56
C ALA A 64 15.78 22.64 -34.96
N ALA A 65 14.92 21.75 -35.49
CA ALA A 65 14.25 21.99 -36.78
C ALA A 65 13.23 23.13 -36.71
N LEU A 66 12.49 23.26 -35.58
CA LEU A 66 11.52 24.34 -35.36
C LEU A 66 12.21 25.68 -35.03
N ALA A 67 13.35 25.64 -34.41
CA ALA A 67 14.13 26.82 -34.01
C ALA A 67 15.62 26.63 -34.32
N PRO A 68 16.06 26.86 -35.58
CA PRO A 68 17.43 26.61 -36.04
C PRO A 68 18.52 27.33 -35.24
N ALA A 69 18.19 28.42 -34.57
CA ALA A 69 19.11 29.13 -33.66
C ALA A 69 19.56 28.30 -32.46
N LEU A 70 18.90 27.19 -32.20
CA LEU A 70 19.22 26.23 -31.13
C LEU A 70 19.96 25.00 -31.61
N ALA A 71 20.29 24.90 -32.89
CA ALA A 71 21.05 23.79 -33.43
C ALA A 71 22.48 23.79 -32.82
N PRO A 72 23.00 22.65 -32.35
CA PRO A 72 24.37 22.59 -31.85
C PRO A 72 25.37 22.89 -32.98
N ASP A 73 26.39 23.69 -32.69
CA ASP A 73 27.43 24.15 -33.64
C ASP A 73 28.20 22.99 -34.33
N SER A 74 27.98 21.74 -33.96
CA SER A 74 28.68 20.58 -34.50
C SER A 74 28.12 20.01 -35.78
N LEU A 75 27.02 20.55 -36.35
CA LEU A 75 26.48 20.08 -37.63
C LEU A 75 26.90 20.88 -38.85
N ALA A 76 27.82 21.84 -38.69
CA ALA A 76 28.24 22.73 -39.79
C ALA A 76 29.55 22.34 -40.49
N VAL A 77 30.17 21.20 -40.19
CA VAL A 77 31.39 20.77 -40.91
C VAL A 77 31.35 19.22 -41.08
N ASN A 78 30.95 18.74 -42.25
CA ASN A 78 31.60 17.68 -42.99
C ASN A 78 30.75 17.24 -44.19
N ASP A 79 30.85 18.03 -45.21
CA ASP A 79 30.63 17.56 -46.56
C ASP A 79 31.97 17.67 -47.30
N ALA A 80 32.83 16.67 -47.15
CA ALA A 80 33.90 16.32 -48.08
C ALA A 80 34.70 15.10 -47.59
N LEU A 81 34.80 14.14 -48.52
CA LEU A 81 35.80 13.09 -48.63
C LEU A 81 35.46 11.67 -48.11
N GLN A 82 35.22 10.88 -49.14
CA GLN A 82 35.23 9.42 -49.24
C GLN A 82 36.66 8.82 -49.21
N PRO A 83 36.83 7.49 -49.42
CA PRO A 83 37.10 6.49 -48.39
C PRO A 83 38.44 5.77 -48.59
N ALA A 84 38.91 4.99 -47.64
CA ALA A 84 39.58 3.69 -47.91
C ALA A 84 40.26 3.08 -46.66
N ALA A 85 40.11 1.75 -46.62
CA ALA A 85 41.07 0.73 -46.17
C ALA A 85 41.11 0.30 -44.70
N GLU A 86 40.63 -0.93 -44.52
CA GLU A 86 40.97 -1.91 -43.43
C GLU A 86 42.43 -2.40 -43.48
N PRO A 87 42.79 -3.38 -42.64
CA PRO A 87 43.13 -3.31 -41.20
C PRO A 87 44.60 -3.72 -40.92
N SER A 88 45.09 -3.49 -39.75
CA SER A 88 46.37 -4.14 -39.30
C SER A 88 46.39 -4.42 -37.82
N THR A 89 46.41 -5.68 -37.56
CA THR A 89 46.76 -6.38 -36.34
C THR A 89 48.16 -5.95 -35.82
N ILE A 90 48.28 -5.57 -34.54
CA ILE A 90 49.57 -5.60 -33.84
C ILE A 90 49.38 -6.19 -32.45
N GLN A 91 50.28 -7.15 -32.19
CA GLN A 91 50.45 -8.03 -31.06
C GLN A 91 50.72 -7.33 -29.76
N ALA A 92 50.26 -7.99 -28.71
CA ALA A 92 50.64 -7.75 -27.32
C ALA A 92 52.12 -8.09 -27.04
N THR A 93 52.76 -7.28 -26.23
CA THR A 93 53.96 -7.66 -25.46
C THR A 93 53.78 -7.16 -24.01
N PRO A 94 54.13 -7.96 -23.02
CA PRO A 94 53.90 -7.63 -21.60
C PRO A 94 55.07 -6.91 -21.01
N GLU A 95 54.86 -5.87 -20.25
CA GLU A 95 55.92 -5.26 -19.43
C GLU A 95 55.46 -4.97 -17.99
N ALA A 96 56.19 -5.64 -17.12
CA ALA A 96 56.65 -5.28 -15.77
C ALA A 96 55.67 -4.67 -14.74
N VAL A 97 55.46 -5.46 -13.71
CA VAL A 97 55.03 -5.09 -12.36
C VAL A 97 56.05 -4.22 -11.67
N PRO A 98 55.74 -3.12 -11.05
CA PRO A 98 56.48 -2.58 -9.93
C PRO A 98 55.74 -2.81 -8.62
N SER A 99 56.51 -3.29 -7.64
CA SER A 99 56.17 -3.54 -6.23
C SER A 99 55.72 -2.27 -5.49
N PRO A 100 55.04 -2.43 -4.34
CA PRO A 100 54.31 -1.37 -3.68
C PRO A 100 55.17 -0.48 -2.80
N PRO A 101 54.83 0.79 -2.62
CA PRO A 101 55.41 1.58 -1.53
C PRO A 101 54.63 1.37 -0.24
N GLN A 102 55.40 1.32 0.80
CA GLN A 102 55.07 1.16 2.21
C GLN A 102 54.12 2.20 2.78
N GLN A 103 53.30 1.70 3.70
CA GLN A 103 52.81 2.34 4.91
C GLN A 103 52.37 3.82 4.84
N ALA A 104 51.07 4.04 4.82
CA ALA A 104 50.46 5.24 5.39
C ALA A 104 49.61 4.84 6.60
N ALA A 105 49.77 5.64 7.64
CA ALA A 105 49.41 5.47 9.02
C ALA A 105 48.01 4.94 9.32
N ALA A 106 47.95 4.06 10.29
CA ALA A 106 46.76 3.62 10.99
C ALA A 106 45.94 4.82 11.51
N VAL A 107 44.70 4.89 11.09
CA VAL A 107 43.68 5.71 11.75
C VAL A 107 43.27 4.99 13.04
N PRO A 108 43.33 5.63 14.21
CA PRO A 108 43.04 4.96 15.47
C PRO A 108 41.59 4.49 15.53
N ALA A 109 41.41 3.22 15.83
CA ALA A 109 40.10 2.66 16.24
C ALA A 109 39.63 3.43 17.48
N MET A 110 38.47 4.07 17.36
CA MET A 110 37.78 4.67 18.50
C MET A 110 37.31 3.56 19.44
N THR A 111 38.04 3.34 20.48
CA THR A 111 37.63 2.57 21.66
C THR A 111 36.59 3.40 22.41
N VAL A 112 35.32 2.91 22.43
CA VAL A 112 34.29 3.47 23.29
C VAL A 112 34.70 3.13 24.73
N ALA A 113 35.15 4.14 25.48
CA ALA A 113 35.37 4.01 26.90
C ALA A 113 34.04 3.71 27.60
N ALA A 114 33.93 2.52 28.17
CA ALA A 114 32.85 2.13 29.05
C ALA A 114 32.79 3.10 30.24
N ALA A 115 31.71 3.85 30.33
CA ALA A 115 31.40 4.67 31.48
C ALA A 115 31.17 3.74 32.69
N ARG A 116 31.97 3.87 33.72
CA ARG A 116 31.84 3.18 35.02
C ARG A 116 30.42 3.48 35.57
N PRO A 117 29.68 2.47 36.04
CA PRO A 117 28.41 2.70 36.71
C PRO A 117 28.64 3.42 38.05
N ALA A 118 27.86 4.47 38.29
CA ALA A 118 27.77 5.12 39.57
C ALA A 118 27.16 4.16 40.60
N LEU A 119 27.71 4.15 41.83
CA LEU A 119 27.26 3.37 42.95
C LEU A 119 25.74 3.54 43.23
N PRO A 120 25.03 2.47 43.58
CA PRO A 120 23.58 2.51 43.80
C PRO A 120 23.24 3.35 45.05
N LYS A 121 22.33 4.30 44.85
CA LYS A 121 21.58 4.90 45.97
C LYS A 121 20.70 3.82 46.60
N ALA A 122 20.52 3.88 47.92
CA ALA A 122 19.75 2.97 48.73
C ALA A 122 18.40 2.58 48.12
N PRO A 123 17.90 1.36 48.33
CA PRO A 123 16.69 0.86 47.74
C PRO A 123 15.50 1.71 48.19
N VAL A 124 14.87 2.38 47.25
CA VAL A 124 13.50 2.87 47.37
C VAL A 124 12.64 1.61 47.30
N GLU A 125 11.86 1.34 48.34
CA GLU A 125 10.86 0.28 48.35
C GLU A 125 10.09 0.29 47.03
N PRO A 126 9.99 -0.85 46.30
CA PRO A 126 9.23 -0.89 45.07
C PRO A 126 7.76 -0.60 45.42
N ALA A 127 7.23 0.49 44.92
CA ALA A 127 5.80 0.72 44.89
C ALA A 127 5.15 -0.54 44.32
N ALA A 128 4.19 -1.09 45.06
CA ALA A 128 3.44 -2.27 44.63
C ALA A 128 3.00 -2.10 43.19
N PRO A 129 3.13 -3.13 42.31
CA PRO A 129 2.71 -3.03 40.94
C PRO A 129 1.25 -2.59 40.92
N GLN A 130 1.00 -1.41 40.34
CA GLN A 130 -0.37 -0.95 40.12
C GLN A 130 -1.03 -2.03 39.24
N ALA A 131 -2.09 -2.62 39.77
CA ALA A 131 -2.92 -3.56 39.02
C ALA A 131 -3.20 -2.96 37.65
N PRO A 132 -3.14 -3.75 36.55
CA PRO A 132 -3.42 -3.25 35.23
C PRO A 132 -4.74 -2.50 35.27
N THR A 133 -4.73 -1.25 34.83
CA THR A 133 -5.91 -0.38 34.81
C THR A 133 -6.97 -1.13 34.02
N ALA A 134 -8.04 -1.56 34.68
CA ALA A 134 -9.13 -2.27 34.03
C ALA A 134 -9.59 -1.47 32.83
N PRO A 135 -9.85 -2.12 31.67
CA PRO A 135 -10.33 -1.43 30.50
C PRO A 135 -11.52 -0.55 30.86
N GLN A 136 -11.43 0.74 30.52
CA GLN A 136 -12.51 1.67 30.84
C GLN A 136 -13.80 1.20 30.14
N ALA A 137 -14.91 1.24 30.86
CA ALA A 137 -16.22 0.91 30.32
C ALA A 137 -16.48 1.66 29.00
N PRO A 138 -17.09 1.01 27.99
CA PRO A 138 -17.39 1.65 26.70
C PRO A 138 -18.17 2.94 26.93
N ARG A 139 -17.76 4.03 26.28
CA ARG A 139 -18.55 5.27 26.29
C ARG A 139 -19.77 5.06 25.40
N ASP A 140 -20.91 5.64 25.80
CA ASP A 140 -22.12 5.60 24.99
C ASP A 140 -21.86 6.05 23.54
N LEU A 141 -22.27 5.23 22.59
CA LEU A 141 -22.16 5.53 21.18
C LEU A 141 -23.27 6.52 20.76
N PRO A 142 -22.99 7.49 19.87
CA PRO A 142 -24.04 8.36 19.36
C PRO A 142 -25.11 7.52 18.65
N SER A 143 -26.37 7.78 18.98
CA SER A 143 -27.51 7.13 18.34
C SER A 143 -27.63 7.54 16.87
N ILE A 144 -28.32 6.73 16.06
CA ILE A 144 -28.71 7.10 14.72
C ILE A 144 -29.65 8.31 14.82
N PRO A 145 -29.41 9.41 14.05
CA PRO A 145 -30.26 10.60 14.11
C PRO A 145 -31.72 10.25 13.84
N ALA A 146 -32.64 10.81 14.62
CA ALA A 146 -34.07 10.65 14.39
C ALA A 146 -34.42 11.16 12.98
N GLY A 147 -35.19 10.39 12.23
CA GLY A 147 -35.54 10.72 10.84
C GLY A 147 -34.51 10.37 9.77
N ALA A 148 -33.34 9.83 10.15
CA ALA A 148 -32.41 9.28 9.17
C ALA A 148 -33.02 8.03 8.52
N SER A 149 -32.84 7.88 7.20
CA SER A 149 -33.16 6.62 6.52
C SER A 149 -32.32 5.50 7.09
N GLY A 150 -32.77 4.24 6.98
CA GLY A 150 -32.06 3.10 7.54
C GLY A 150 -30.59 2.98 7.11
N ASP A 151 -30.22 3.58 5.97
CA ASP A 151 -28.86 3.56 5.40
C ASP A 151 -28.14 4.91 5.45
N ALA A 152 -28.58 5.85 6.27
CA ALA A 152 -27.96 7.18 6.39
C ALA A 152 -26.50 7.17 6.85
N TRP A 153 -26.01 6.07 7.39
CA TRP A 153 -24.64 5.85 7.82
C TRP A 153 -23.69 5.50 6.67
N LEU A 154 -24.21 5.15 5.50
CA LEU A 154 -23.42 4.82 4.31
C LEU A 154 -23.36 6.00 3.33
N ALA A 155 -22.21 6.22 2.73
CA ALA A 155 -22.09 7.14 1.61
C ALA A 155 -22.82 6.58 0.38
N PRO A 156 -23.38 7.44 -0.48
CA PRO A 156 -23.82 7.04 -1.80
C PRO A 156 -22.71 6.37 -2.59
N THR A 157 -23.09 5.73 -3.68
CA THR A 157 -22.14 5.08 -4.60
C THR A 157 -21.02 6.03 -5.02
N PRO A 158 -19.78 5.54 -5.08
CA PRO A 158 -18.62 6.36 -5.31
C PRO A 158 -18.57 7.07 -6.67
N GLY A 159 -17.71 7.99 -6.79
CA GLY A 159 -17.65 9.07 -7.76
C GLY A 159 -18.13 10.36 -7.13
N LEU A 160 -18.76 10.23 -5.99
CA LEU A 160 -19.48 11.25 -5.27
C LEU A 160 -18.74 11.71 -4.00
N ALA A 161 -17.43 11.70 -4.00
CA ALA A 161 -16.63 12.23 -2.88
C ALA A 161 -17.00 13.69 -2.53
N SER A 162 -17.58 14.41 -3.48
CA SER A 162 -18.15 15.76 -3.33
C SER A 162 -19.56 15.77 -2.72
N ALA A 163 -20.24 14.62 -2.65
CA ALA A 163 -21.67 14.54 -2.29
C ALA A 163 -21.92 14.42 -0.79
N ARG A 164 -20.91 14.56 0.05
CA ARG A 164 -21.08 14.48 1.50
C ARG A 164 -22.17 15.38 2.12
N PRO A 165 -22.31 16.63 1.70
CA PRO A 165 -23.35 17.50 2.21
C PRO A 165 -24.77 16.96 1.95
N ASN A 166 -24.92 16.22 0.86
CA ASN A 166 -26.22 15.67 0.41
C ASN A 166 -26.32 14.16 0.68
N PHE A 167 -25.45 13.59 1.47
CA PHE A 167 -25.38 12.15 1.74
C PHE A 167 -26.75 11.57 2.14
N THR A 168 -27.42 12.17 3.12
CA THR A 168 -28.73 11.69 3.62
C THR A 168 -29.85 11.78 2.62
N GLN A 169 -29.74 12.67 1.64
CA GLN A 169 -30.74 12.86 0.59
C GLN A 169 -30.52 11.92 -0.60
N GLN A 170 -29.28 11.54 -0.84
CA GLN A 170 -28.87 10.74 -2.00
C GLN A 170 -28.58 9.27 -1.65
N ALA A 171 -28.43 8.94 -0.36
CA ALA A 171 -28.16 7.58 0.06
C ALA A 171 -29.29 6.66 -0.35
N ARG A 172 -28.96 5.64 -1.11
CA ARG A 172 -29.85 4.55 -1.47
C ARG A 172 -29.63 3.38 -0.54
N SER A 173 -30.47 2.39 -0.69
CA SER A 173 -30.43 1.19 0.12
C SER A 173 -29.15 0.39 -0.11
N THR A 174 -28.57 -0.10 0.99
CA THR A 174 -27.47 -1.06 0.98
C THR A 174 -27.92 -2.36 1.59
N VAL A 175 -27.49 -3.46 1.00
CA VAL A 175 -27.83 -4.81 1.47
C VAL A 175 -26.59 -5.62 1.75
N PHE A 176 -26.75 -6.60 2.64
CA PHE A 176 -25.73 -7.57 3.04
C PHE A 176 -26.21 -8.95 2.66
N LEU A 177 -25.47 -9.62 1.78
CA LEU A 177 -25.88 -10.87 1.16
C LEU A 177 -24.84 -11.97 1.42
N ASP A 178 -25.27 -13.02 2.07
CA ASP A 178 -24.56 -14.29 2.07
C ASP A 178 -24.98 -15.09 0.82
N THR A 179 -24.09 -15.21 -0.14
CA THR A 179 -24.38 -15.96 -1.38
C THR A 179 -24.33 -17.47 -1.19
N ALA A 180 -23.78 -17.99 -0.08
CA ALA A 180 -23.79 -19.41 0.21
C ALA A 180 -25.18 -19.89 0.63
N THR A 181 -25.86 -19.09 1.47
CA THR A 181 -27.19 -19.44 2.03
C THR A 181 -28.35 -18.70 1.38
N GLY A 182 -28.10 -17.67 0.58
CA GLY A 182 -29.13 -16.80 0.01
C GLY A 182 -29.74 -15.82 1.01
N VAL A 183 -29.16 -15.68 2.23
CA VAL A 183 -29.66 -14.75 3.24
C VAL A 183 -29.28 -13.34 2.87
N LEU A 184 -30.27 -12.47 2.72
CA LEU A 184 -30.13 -11.03 2.47
C LEU A 184 -30.64 -10.23 3.66
N VAL A 185 -29.86 -9.30 4.14
CA VAL A 185 -30.28 -8.32 5.15
C VAL A 185 -30.39 -6.94 4.52
N HIS A 186 -31.58 -6.36 4.61
CA HIS A 186 -31.90 -5.00 4.21
C HIS A 186 -32.50 -4.24 5.39
N ARG A 187 -31.82 -3.22 5.88
CA ARG A 187 -32.23 -2.51 7.11
C ARG A 187 -32.41 -3.47 8.29
N GLN A 188 -33.63 -3.61 8.80
CA GLN A 188 -33.99 -4.51 9.90
C GLN A 188 -34.62 -5.83 9.41
N GLN A 189 -34.79 -6.00 8.11
CA GLN A 189 -35.46 -7.14 7.51
C GLN A 189 -34.48 -8.16 6.97
N THR A 190 -34.81 -9.43 7.14
CA THR A 190 -34.06 -10.55 6.58
C THR A 190 -34.92 -11.23 5.52
N HIS A 191 -34.35 -11.48 4.36
CA HIS A 191 -34.97 -12.15 3.23
C HIS A 191 -34.16 -13.38 2.85
N HIS A 192 -34.79 -14.37 2.24
CA HIS A 192 -34.12 -15.52 1.65
C HIS A 192 -34.30 -15.47 0.15
N LEU A 193 -33.20 -15.43 -0.58
CA LEU A 193 -33.15 -15.34 -2.03
C LEU A 193 -32.78 -16.69 -2.64
N ASP A 194 -33.43 -17.02 -3.75
CA ASP A 194 -32.91 -18.04 -4.65
C ASP A 194 -31.94 -17.36 -5.63
N LEU A 195 -30.69 -17.73 -5.54
CA LEU A 195 -29.60 -17.13 -6.32
C LEU A 195 -29.16 -17.99 -7.51
N GLY A 196 -29.90 -19.07 -7.80
CA GLY A 196 -29.58 -19.96 -8.92
C GLY A 196 -28.11 -20.35 -9.01
N ASN A 197 -27.44 -19.95 -10.08
CA ASN A 197 -26.01 -20.20 -10.28
C ASN A 197 -25.08 -19.19 -9.58
N ARG A 198 -25.62 -18.24 -8.83
CA ARG A 198 -24.88 -17.18 -8.13
C ARG A 198 -24.03 -16.30 -9.07
N THR A 199 -24.45 -16.16 -10.31
CA THR A 199 -23.85 -15.18 -11.23
C THR A 199 -24.18 -13.75 -10.79
N ALA A 200 -23.44 -12.78 -11.28
CA ALA A 200 -23.78 -11.37 -11.02
C ALA A 200 -25.19 -11.03 -11.51
N ALA A 201 -25.66 -11.67 -12.59
CA ALA A 201 -27.02 -11.54 -13.10
C ALA A 201 -28.07 -12.09 -12.12
N ASP A 202 -27.87 -13.31 -11.61
CA ASP A 202 -28.78 -13.92 -10.64
C ASP A 202 -28.91 -13.06 -9.38
N ILE A 203 -27.80 -12.58 -8.86
CA ILE A 203 -27.76 -11.70 -7.68
C ILE A 203 -28.55 -10.42 -7.94
N LEU A 204 -28.28 -9.71 -9.05
CA LEU A 204 -28.98 -8.45 -9.34
C LEU A 204 -30.48 -8.67 -9.55
N ILE A 205 -30.87 -9.71 -10.28
CA ILE A 205 -32.27 -10.03 -10.52
C ILE A 205 -32.98 -10.32 -9.19
N ALA A 206 -32.44 -11.20 -8.36
CA ALA A 206 -33.04 -11.58 -7.08
C ALA A 206 -33.13 -10.40 -6.10
N VAL A 207 -32.07 -9.60 -5.99
CA VAL A 207 -32.07 -8.42 -5.10
C VAL A 207 -33.06 -7.37 -5.55
N PHE A 208 -33.13 -7.04 -6.84
CA PHE A 208 -34.04 -6.01 -7.34
C PHE A 208 -35.51 -6.47 -7.43
N HIS A 209 -35.73 -7.78 -7.49
CA HIS A 209 -37.06 -8.35 -7.33
C HIS A 209 -37.55 -8.22 -5.86
N THR A 210 -36.66 -8.45 -4.91
CA THR A 210 -37.00 -8.41 -3.47
C THR A 210 -37.09 -6.99 -2.93
N ILE A 211 -36.29 -6.06 -3.48
CA ILE A 211 -36.20 -4.65 -3.05
C ILE A 211 -36.42 -3.76 -4.27
N PRO A 212 -37.70 -3.57 -4.67
CA PRO A 212 -38.05 -2.83 -5.88
C PRO A 212 -37.66 -1.35 -5.87
N GLU A 213 -37.59 -0.71 -4.69
CA GLU A 213 -37.14 0.68 -4.53
C GLU A 213 -35.69 0.90 -4.95
N GLY A 214 -34.97 -0.16 -5.13
CA GLY A 214 -33.59 -0.16 -5.62
C GLY A 214 -32.54 -0.19 -4.51
N VAL A 215 -31.43 -0.76 -4.89
CA VAL A 215 -30.23 -0.93 -4.04
C VAL A 215 -29.05 -0.28 -4.75
N GLU A 216 -28.25 0.46 -4.01
CA GLU A 216 -27.05 1.09 -4.56
C GLU A 216 -25.80 0.26 -4.29
N ARG A 217 -25.79 -0.52 -3.20
CA ARG A 217 -24.63 -1.34 -2.81
C ARG A 217 -25.07 -2.69 -2.28
N ILE A 218 -24.42 -3.73 -2.78
CA ILE A 218 -24.55 -5.12 -2.33
C ILE A 218 -23.20 -5.55 -1.76
N TYR A 219 -23.14 -5.77 -0.45
CA TYR A 219 -21.98 -6.39 0.19
C TYR A 219 -22.15 -7.90 0.24
N ILE A 220 -21.27 -8.62 -0.42
CA ILE A 220 -21.17 -10.09 -0.28
C ILE A 220 -20.44 -10.36 1.03
N THR A 221 -21.13 -11.04 1.95
CA THR A 221 -20.62 -11.35 3.31
C THR A 221 -19.97 -12.72 3.38
N ALA A 222 -20.44 -13.67 2.57
CA ALA A 222 -19.92 -15.02 2.46
C ALA A 222 -20.25 -15.64 1.09
N GLY A 223 -19.61 -16.77 0.80
CA GLY A 223 -19.90 -17.60 -0.38
C GLY A 223 -19.14 -17.20 -1.65
N ASP A 224 -18.38 -16.12 -1.67
CA ASP A 224 -17.49 -15.64 -2.75
C ASP A 224 -17.82 -16.22 -4.15
N PRO A 225 -18.94 -15.79 -4.79
CA PRO A 225 -19.51 -16.45 -5.96
C PRO A 225 -18.55 -16.50 -7.16
N TRP A 226 -17.63 -15.54 -7.25
CA TRP A 226 -16.59 -15.47 -8.30
C TRP A 226 -15.55 -16.58 -8.21
N LEU A 227 -15.39 -17.27 -7.07
CA LEU A 227 -14.45 -18.38 -6.91
C LEU A 227 -14.90 -19.64 -7.65
N ARG A 228 -16.19 -19.79 -7.95
CA ARG A 228 -16.73 -20.96 -8.68
C ARG A 228 -16.16 -21.13 -10.06
N ASP A 229 -15.75 -20.04 -10.70
CA ASP A 229 -15.16 -20.08 -12.03
C ASP A 229 -13.64 -20.31 -11.99
N ALA A 230 -13.02 -20.37 -10.80
CA ALA A 230 -11.58 -20.63 -10.66
C ALA A 230 -11.15 -21.97 -11.30
N ASP A 231 -12.02 -22.97 -11.27
CA ASP A 231 -11.75 -24.30 -11.89
C ASP A 231 -11.69 -24.23 -13.42
N ARG A 232 -12.30 -23.23 -14.03
CA ARG A 232 -12.32 -23.01 -15.49
C ARG A 232 -11.20 -22.11 -15.97
N HIS A 233 -10.59 -21.36 -15.07
CA HIS A 233 -9.58 -20.37 -15.39
C HIS A 233 -8.27 -20.71 -14.69
N PRO A 234 -7.12 -20.62 -15.39
CA PRO A 234 -5.81 -20.93 -14.81
C PRO A 234 -5.41 -19.94 -13.70
N TYR A 235 -5.98 -18.73 -13.72
CA TYR A 235 -5.72 -17.71 -12.71
C TYR A 235 -7.02 -17.20 -12.11
N LEU A 236 -7.06 -17.11 -10.79
CA LEU A 236 -8.23 -16.60 -10.04
C LEU A 236 -8.68 -15.19 -10.52
N ARG A 237 -7.75 -14.36 -10.97
CA ARG A 237 -8.06 -13.04 -11.53
C ARG A 237 -8.94 -13.15 -12.78
N ASP A 238 -8.70 -14.14 -13.63
CA ASP A 238 -9.45 -14.34 -14.87
C ASP A 238 -10.84 -14.87 -14.56
N ALA A 239 -10.98 -15.76 -13.57
CA ALA A 239 -12.28 -16.20 -13.05
C ALA A 239 -13.11 -15.00 -12.54
N VAL A 240 -12.49 -14.12 -11.76
CA VAL A 240 -13.14 -12.89 -11.27
C VAL A 240 -13.51 -11.96 -12.42
N ALA A 241 -12.65 -11.78 -13.40
CA ALA A 241 -12.92 -10.94 -14.57
C ALA A 241 -14.09 -11.48 -15.39
N ALA A 242 -14.14 -12.79 -15.62
CA ALA A 242 -15.23 -13.47 -16.31
C ALA A 242 -16.56 -13.31 -15.56
N TRP A 243 -16.56 -13.52 -14.25
CA TRP A 243 -17.74 -13.36 -13.41
C TRP A 243 -18.30 -11.91 -13.44
N LEU A 244 -17.43 -10.90 -13.31
CA LEU A 244 -17.80 -9.49 -13.32
C LEU A 244 -18.32 -9.03 -14.68
N SER A 245 -17.75 -9.54 -15.79
CA SER A 245 -18.02 -9.11 -17.16
C SER A 245 -19.13 -9.92 -17.83
N ALA A 246 -19.69 -10.91 -17.15
CA ALA A 246 -20.82 -11.67 -17.68
C ALA A 246 -21.98 -10.73 -18.05
N PRO A 247 -22.61 -10.91 -19.22
CA PRO A 247 -23.73 -10.07 -19.64
C PRO A 247 -24.92 -10.19 -18.67
N ILE A 248 -25.46 -9.05 -18.24
CA ILE A 248 -26.61 -8.99 -17.34
C ILE A 248 -27.74 -8.29 -18.09
N PRO A 249 -28.88 -8.96 -18.34
CA PRO A 249 -30.01 -8.35 -19.04
C PRO A 249 -30.49 -7.06 -18.35
N GLY A 250 -30.59 -5.98 -19.10
CA GLY A 250 -31.01 -4.65 -18.60
C GLY A 250 -29.93 -3.89 -17.82
N TRP A 251 -28.69 -4.40 -17.74
CA TRP A 251 -27.58 -3.77 -17.08
C TRP A 251 -26.32 -3.75 -17.96
N ARG A 252 -25.53 -2.72 -17.81
CA ARG A 252 -24.22 -2.58 -18.44
C ARG A 252 -23.17 -2.24 -17.41
N THR A 253 -21.92 -2.52 -17.73
CA THR A 253 -20.78 -2.05 -16.93
C THR A 253 -20.77 -0.52 -16.93
N ASP A 254 -20.65 0.10 -15.75
CA ASP A 254 -20.47 1.54 -15.65
C ASP A 254 -19.10 1.94 -16.19
N THR A 255 -19.09 2.70 -17.28
CA THR A 255 -17.86 3.14 -17.96
C THR A 255 -17.25 4.40 -17.34
N GLY A 256 -17.84 4.91 -16.23
CA GLY A 256 -17.31 6.11 -15.57
C GLY A 256 -17.43 7.39 -16.40
N ARG A 257 -18.45 7.52 -17.23
CA ARG A 257 -18.70 8.75 -17.99
C ARG A 257 -19.15 9.87 -17.07
N GLY A 258 -18.34 10.91 -16.96
CA GLY A 258 -18.56 12.06 -16.09
C GLY A 258 -17.84 11.94 -14.74
N ARG A 259 -17.74 13.08 -14.03
CA ARG A 259 -17.01 13.16 -12.74
C ARG A 259 -17.66 12.37 -11.61
N ASP A 260 -18.94 12.12 -11.72
CA ASP A 260 -19.78 11.60 -10.65
C ASP A 260 -20.15 10.13 -10.84
N ARG A 261 -19.61 9.45 -11.86
CA ARG A 261 -19.92 8.07 -12.18
C ARG A 261 -18.79 7.11 -11.80
N MET A 262 -19.19 5.89 -11.51
CA MET A 262 -18.24 4.81 -11.24
C MET A 262 -17.40 4.49 -12.48
N ALA A 263 -16.19 4.06 -12.27
CA ALA A 263 -15.23 3.74 -13.34
C ALA A 263 -15.12 2.23 -13.53
N GLY A 264 -16.08 1.59 -14.17
CA GLY A 264 -16.00 0.17 -14.52
C GLY A 264 -15.75 -0.80 -13.36
N HIS A 265 -15.44 -2.04 -13.67
CA HIS A 265 -15.10 -3.06 -12.68
C HIS A 265 -13.69 -2.88 -12.10
N PHE A 266 -13.53 -3.31 -10.86
CA PHE A 266 -12.22 -3.47 -10.23
C PHE A 266 -11.95 -4.96 -10.03
N VAL A 267 -11.10 -5.52 -10.89
CA VAL A 267 -10.76 -6.95 -10.88
C VAL A 267 -9.63 -7.20 -9.89
N HIS A 268 -10.01 -7.67 -8.72
CA HIS A 268 -9.06 -8.09 -7.68
C HIS A 268 -9.46 -9.48 -7.19
N ALA A 269 -8.51 -10.42 -7.16
CA ALA A 269 -8.79 -11.82 -6.91
C ALA A 269 -9.57 -12.10 -5.60
N ARG A 270 -9.29 -11.34 -4.54
CA ARG A 270 -9.95 -11.54 -3.23
C ARG A 270 -11.09 -10.56 -2.95
N ASN A 271 -10.99 -9.34 -3.47
CA ASN A 271 -11.95 -8.27 -3.18
C ASN A 271 -12.39 -7.60 -4.47
N PRO A 272 -13.13 -8.29 -5.35
CA PRO A 272 -13.61 -7.73 -6.59
C PRO A 272 -14.70 -6.69 -6.34
N VAL A 273 -14.82 -5.74 -7.29
CA VAL A 273 -15.88 -4.75 -7.28
C VAL A 273 -16.55 -4.74 -8.64
N GLY A 274 -17.80 -5.19 -8.70
CA GLY A 274 -18.66 -5.07 -9.86
C GLY A 274 -19.40 -3.75 -9.83
N ARG A 275 -19.41 -3.02 -10.94
CA ARG A 275 -20.10 -1.74 -11.09
C ARG A 275 -20.99 -1.78 -12.31
N TYR A 276 -22.27 -1.61 -12.07
CA TYR A 276 -23.29 -1.76 -13.08
C TYR A 276 -24.21 -0.55 -13.11
N GLN A 277 -24.64 -0.18 -14.31
CA GLN A 277 -25.63 0.87 -14.54
C GLN A 277 -26.84 0.26 -15.23
N ARG A 278 -28.03 0.58 -14.79
CA ARG A 278 -29.27 0.14 -15.45
C ARG A 278 -29.37 0.81 -16.83
N GLU A 279 -29.74 0.06 -17.86
CA GLU A 279 -29.77 0.56 -19.23
C GLU A 279 -30.80 1.68 -19.41
N ASN A 280 -31.94 1.53 -18.79
CA ASN A 280 -33.06 2.47 -18.87
C ASN A 280 -33.27 3.25 -17.56
N GLY A 281 -32.22 3.91 -17.09
CA GLY A 281 -32.30 4.72 -15.88
C GLY A 281 -30.94 5.14 -15.31
N ASP A 282 -31.00 5.95 -14.25
CA ASP A 282 -29.82 6.46 -13.55
C ASP A 282 -29.38 5.58 -12.36
N ASN A 283 -29.95 4.37 -12.25
CA ASN A 283 -29.60 3.48 -11.14
C ASN A 283 -28.24 2.84 -11.37
N HIS A 284 -27.35 3.09 -10.44
CA HIS A 284 -26.04 2.45 -10.32
C HIS A 284 -26.07 1.50 -9.15
N VAL A 285 -25.44 0.34 -9.29
CA VAL A 285 -25.24 -0.63 -8.22
C VAL A 285 -23.79 -1.09 -8.18
N GLU A 286 -23.30 -1.25 -6.99
CA GLU A 286 -21.96 -1.78 -6.74
C GLU A 286 -22.06 -3.08 -5.96
N ILE A 287 -21.53 -4.18 -6.52
CA ILE A 287 -21.37 -5.46 -5.82
C ILE A 287 -19.92 -5.54 -5.35
N ARG A 288 -19.70 -5.84 -4.07
CA ARG A 288 -18.35 -5.96 -3.49
C ARG A 288 -18.33 -6.88 -2.29
N SER A 289 -17.15 -7.48 -2.02
CA SER A 289 -16.90 -8.25 -0.81
C SER A 289 -16.74 -7.38 0.42
N VAL A 290 -17.17 -7.88 1.59
CA VAL A 290 -16.81 -7.28 2.88
C VAL A 290 -15.36 -7.57 3.28
N GLY A 291 -14.67 -8.48 2.62
CA GLY A 291 -13.29 -8.88 2.92
C GLY A 291 -12.26 -7.76 2.89
N GLU A 292 -12.57 -6.63 2.23
CA GLU A 292 -11.74 -5.41 2.35
C GLU A 292 -11.76 -4.79 3.75
N TRP A 293 -12.88 -4.93 4.47
CA TRP A 293 -13.10 -4.33 5.77
C TRP A 293 -12.58 -5.20 6.91
N PHE A 294 -12.98 -6.47 6.88
CA PHE A 294 -12.67 -7.47 7.89
C PHE A 294 -12.96 -8.88 7.38
N ASP A 295 -12.38 -9.86 8.05
CA ASP A 295 -12.72 -11.26 7.84
C ASP A 295 -14.02 -11.56 8.57
N ALA A 296 -15.04 -11.94 7.81
CA ALA A 296 -16.38 -12.19 8.33
C ALA A 296 -16.56 -13.63 8.88
N ASP A 297 -15.64 -14.56 8.56
CA ASP A 297 -15.64 -15.95 9.04
C ASP A 297 -17.02 -16.66 8.95
N GLY A 298 -17.86 -16.28 7.96
CA GLY A 298 -19.20 -16.81 7.82
C GLY A 298 -20.24 -16.24 8.80
N ASP A 299 -19.94 -15.12 9.45
CA ASP A 299 -20.89 -14.42 10.30
C ASP A 299 -22.20 -14.10 9.55
N HIS A 300 -23.31 -14.18 10.26
CA HIS A 300 -24.63 -13.85 9.69
C HIS A 300 -24.65 -12.39 9.19
N PRO A 301 -25.27 -12.07 8.03
CA PRO A 301 -25.31 -10.73 7.46
C PRO A 301 -25.80 -9.62 8.41
N THR A 302 -26.62 -9.95 9.40
CA THR A 302 -27.06 -9.02 10.47
C THR A 302 -25.87 -8.54 11.30
N VAL A 303 -24.97 -9.44 11.71
CA VAL A 303 -23.76 -9.10 12.48
C VAL A 303 -22.88 -8.15 11.69
N ILE A 304 -22.75 -8.40 10.38
CA ILE A 304 -21.97 -7.56 9.48
C ILE A 304 -22.58 -6.16 9.37
N ARG A 305 -23.90 -6.07 9.17
CA ARG A 305 -24.61 -4.78 9.19
C ARG A 305 -24.36 -4.04 10.50
N ASP A 306 -24.52 -4.70 11.64
CA ASP A 306 -24.35 -4.10 12.96
C ASP A 306 -22.91 -3.62 13.17
N ALA A 307 -21.92 -4.36 12.67
CA ALA A 307 -20.51 -3.93 12.69
C ALA A 307 -20.31 -2.60 11.94
N PHE A 308 -20.92 -2.42 10.77
CA PHE A 308 -20.84 -1.15 10.04
C PHE A 308 -21.55 -0.01 10.78
N VAL A 309 -22.70 -0.26 11.41
CA VAL A 309 -23.41 0.74 12.22
C VAL A 309 -22.56 1.17 13.40
N LEU A 310 -21.98 0.23 14.15
CA LEU A 310 -21.08 0.50 15.26
C LEU A 310 -19.84 1.29 14.83
N LEU A 311 -19.23 0.90 13.71
CA LEU A 311 -18.10 1.63 13.12
C LEU A 311 -18.48 3.09 12.84
N TRP A 312 -19.60 3.32 12.17
CA TRP A 312 -20.07 4.65 11.85
C TRP A 312 -20.34 5.49 13.10
N GLN A 313 -21.05 4.96 14.09
CA GLN A 313 -21.31 5.62 15.36
C GLN A 313 -20.02 5.99 16.08
N ALA A 314 -19.04 5.09 16.10
CA ALA A 314 -17.75 5.31 16.74
C ALA A 314 -16.93 6.40 16.02
N LEU A 315 -16.91 6.40 14.67
CA LEU A 315 -16.23 7.44 13.90
C LEU A 315 -16.86 8.82 14.09
N ARG A 316 -18.19 8.90 14.25
CA ARG A 316 -18.90 10.17 14.45
C ARG A 316 -18.62 10.86 15.79
N ARG A 317 -18.02 10.18 16.73
CA ARG A 317 -17.51 10.82 17.97
C ARG A 317 -16.41 11.85 17.67
N HIS A 318 -15.65 11.61 16.60
CA HIS A 318 -14.51 12.44 16.20
C HIS A 318 -14.78 13.27 14.95
N TRP A 319 -15.65 12.79 14.08
CA TRP A 319 -16.04 13.43 12.83
C TRP A 319 -17.56 13.40 12.73
N SER A 320 -18.22 14.45 13.20
CA SER A 320 -19.69 14.52 13.33
C SER A 320 -20.46 14.22 12.04
N ASP A 321 -19.84 14.45 10.89
CA ASP A 321 -20.34 14.21 9.55
C ASP A 321 -19.72 12.98 8.87
N ALA A 322 -19.08 12.07 9.64
CA ALA A 322 -18.49 10.86 9.08
C ALA A 322 -19.54 9.99 8.40
N VAL A 323 -19.15 9.41 7.28
CA VAL A 323 -19.90 8.42 6.52
C VAL A 323 -18.98 7.26 6.14
N ILE A 324 -19.56 6.07 6.01
CA ILE A 324 -18.82 4.90 5.53
C ILE A 324 -18.81 4.94 4.00
N MET A 325 -17.64 5.15 3.43
CA MET A 325 -17.43 5.08 1.97
C MET A 325 -17.48 3.62 1.50
N GLY A 326 -17.43 3.38 0.19
CA GLY A 326 -17.48 2.03 -0.36
C GLY A 326 -16.33 1.11 0.11
N SER A 327 -15.18 1.66 0.46
CA SER A 327 -14.02 0.89 0.93
C SER A 327 -13.34 1.55 2.13
N PRO A 328 -12.55 0.80 2.91
CA PRO A 328 -11.76 1.35 4.00
C PRO A 328 -10.74 2.40 3.51
N SER A 329 -10.17 2.21 2.32
CA SER A 329 -9.26 3.18 1.70
C SER A 329 -9.95 4.53 1.43
N GLN A 330 -11.15 4.51 0.84
CA GLN A 330 -11.92 5.71 0.56
C GLN A 330 -12.37 6.39 1.86
N THR A 331 -12.82 5.62 2.85
CA THR A 331 -13.19 6.14 4.18
C THR A 331 -12.00 6.76 4.89
N GLY A 332 -10.86 6.06 4.91
CA GLY A 332 -9.62 6.57 5.50
C GLY A 332 -9.17 7.88 4.85
N ARG A 333 -9.20 7.93 3.50
CA ARG A 333 -8.86 9.14 2.74
C ARG A 333 -9.82 10.30 3.06
N ASP A 334 -11.11 10.03 3.15
CA ASP A 334 -12.09 11.04 3.52
C ASP A 334 -11.81 11.62 4.91
N LEU A 335 -11.54 10.77 5.89
CA LEU A 335 -11.26 11.20 7.26
C LEU A 335 -9.96 11.99 7.37
N TRP A 336 -8.87 11.55 6.75
CA TRP A 336 -7.59 12.26 6.87
C TRP A 336 -7.56 13.58 6.07
N THR A 337 -8.19 13.66 4.91
CA THR A 337 -8.26 14.93 4.14
C THR A 337 -9.01 16.04 4.88
N ARG A 338 -9.83 15.68 5.85
CA ARG A 338 -10.53 16.61 6.74
C ARG A 338 -9.76 16.95 8.00
N THR A 339 -8.89 16.07 8.43
CA THR A 339 -8.14 16.22 9.68
C THR A 339 -6.79 16.87 9.45
N ILE A 340 -6.12 16.55 8.35
CA ILE A 340 -4.76 17.01 8.08
C ILE A 340 -4.82 18.24 7.17
N PRO A 341 -4.31 19.38 7.64
CA PRO A 341 -4.41 20.65 6.91
C PRO A 341 -3.33 20.73 5.82
N THR A 342 -3.57 20.10 4.66
CA THR A 342 -2.62 20.07 3.52
C THR A 342 -2.90 21.12 2.45
N ARG A 343 -3.89 22.01 2.65
CA ARG A 343 -4.38 22.95 1.63
C ARG A 343 -4.40 24.40 2.12
N GLY A 344 -4.54 25.32 1.18
CA GLY A 344 -4.62 26.75 1.47
C GLY A 344 -3.32 27.27 2.08
N GLN A 345 -3.42 28.03 3.16
CA GLN A 345 -2.27 28.60 3.87
C GLN A 345 -1.30 27.56 4.46
N HIS A 346 -1.70 26.30 4.53
CA HIS A 346 -0.86 25.21 5.02
C HIS A 346 -0.13 24.45 3.91
N ALA A 347 -0.43 24.74 2.64
CA ALA A 347 0.12 24.00 1.49
C ALA A 347 1.66 24.07 1.40
N GLU A 348 2.29 25.16 1.87
CA GLU A 348 3.76 25.29 1.89
C GLU A 348 4.43 24.24 2.78
N GLY A 349 3.79 23.82 3.86
CA GLY A 349 4.26 22.74 4.73
C GLY A 349 4.16 21.34 4.11
N PHE A 350 3.44 21.20 2.98
CA PHE A 350 3.16 19.91 2.34
C PHE A 350 3.31 20.02 0.81
N PRO A 351 4.53 20.28 0.30
CA PRO A 351 4.75 20.41 -1.12
C PRO A 351 4.52 19.08 -1.83
N VAL A 352 3.93 19.13 -3.03
CA VAL A 352 3.83 17.95 -3.89
C VAL A 352 5.24 17.60 -4.35
N LEU A 353 5.69 16.39 -4.04
CA LEU A 353 7.02 15.90 -4.40
C LEU A 353 7.18 15.84 -5.93
N SER A 354 8.42 16.02 -6.39
CA SER A 354 8.76 15.82 -7.81
C SER A 354 8.44 14.40 -8.26
N GLU A 355 8.26 14.19 -9.55
CA GLU A 355 7.98 12.86 -10.11
C GLU A 355 9.14 11.89 -9.86
N GLU A 356 10.39 12.38 -10.00
CA GLU A 356 11.60 11.64 -9.71
C GLU A 356 11.62 11.13 -8.24
N LEU A 357 11.34 12.00 -7.28
CA LEU A 357 11.32 11.62 -5.87
C LEU A 357 10.18 10.68 -5.53
N ARG A 358 9.01 10.86 -6.14
CA ARG A 358 7.90 9.91 -6.00
C ARG A 358 8.24 8.55 -6.59
N GLY A 359 8.92 8.53 -7.75
CA GLY A 359 9.43 7.31 -8.37
C GLY A 359 10.45 6.59 -7.47
N LEU A 360 11.39 7.33 -6.88
CA LEU A 360 12.37 6.78 -5.94
C LEU A 360 11.67 6.14 -4.74
N LEU A 361 10.77 6.86 -4.07
CA LEU A 361 10.06 6.33 -2.91
C LEU A 361 9.17 5.14 -3.27
N HIS A 362 8.51 5.17 -4.44
CA HIS A 362 7.71 4.05 -4.92
C HIS A 362 8.57 2.79 -5.11
N ALA A 363 9.77 2.94 -5.64
CA ALA A 363 10.68 1.82 -5.90
C ALA A 363 11.37 1.29 -4.63
N THR A 364 11.61 2.15 -3.63
CA THR A 364 12.56 1.84 -2.54
C THR A 364 11.99 1.94 -1.13
N ALA A 365 10.80 2.53 -0.93
CA ALA A 365 10.20 2.64 0.41
C ALA A 365 9.58 1.32 0.89
N GLY A 366 9.18 0.45 -0.03
CA GLY A 366 8.53 -0.83 0.27
C GLY A 366 7.19 -0.68 0.97
N GLN A 367 6.78 -1.77 1.60
CA GLN A 367 5.59 -1.86 2.45
C GLN A 367 5.97 -2.61 3.74
N GLY A 368 5.09 -3.50 4.23
CA GLY A 368 5.42 -4.45 5.29
C GLY A 368 6.48 -5.46 4.84
N ARG A 369 7.24 -5.99 5.77
CA ARG A 369 8.22 -7.04 5.50
C ARG A 369 7.51 -8.36 5.28
N ASN A 370 7.77 -9.00 4.13
CA ASN A 370 7.36 -10.37 3.84
C ASN A 370 8.61 -11.15 3.50
N GLU A 371 8.93 -12.13 4.32
CA GLU A 371 10.13 -12.94 4.16
C GLU A 371 9.93 -14.30 4.82
N LEU A 372 10.31 -15.35 4.13
CA LEU A 372 10.42 -16.71 4.66
C LEU A 372 11.90 -17.04 4.84
N ILE A 373 12.26 -17.57 5.99
CA ILE A 373 13.63 -17.96 6.32
C ILE A 373 13.77 -19.46 6.06
N TYR A 374 14.72 -19.82 5.23
CA TYR A 374 14.96 -21.20 4.79
C TYR A 374 16.11 -21.86 5.55
N PRO A 375 16.12 -23.22 5.65
CA PRO A 375 17.30 -23.95 6.08
C PRO A 375 18.55 -23.55 5.26
N PRO A 376 19.75 -23.53 5.85
CA PRO A 376 20.08 -23.97 7.22
C PRO A 376 19.89 -22.91 8.32
N ARG A 377 19.32 -21.74 8.00
CA ARG A 377 19.10 -20.68 8.99
C ARG A 377 18.02 -20.99 10.01
N VAL A 378 17.08 -21.84 9.65
CA VAL A 378 16.13 -22.50 10.53
C VAL A 378 16.34 -24.00 10.38
N THR A 379 15.86 -24.80 11.34
CA THR A 379 15.92 -26.26 11.26
C THR A 379 14.94 -26.78 10.23
N GLU A 380 15.25 -27.88 9.53
CA GLU A 380 14.33 -28.54 8.58
C GLU A 380 13.06 -29.05 9.25
N GLN A 381 13.18 -29.42 10.54
CA GLN A 381 12.04 -29.82 11.37
C GLN A 381 11.88 -28.79 12.48
N LEU A 382 10.74 -28.08 12.46
CA LEU A 382 10.41 -27.11 13.48
C LEU A 382 9.81 -27.79 14.71
N PRO A 383 10.26 -27.48 15.93
CA PRO A 383 9.66 -28.02 17.15
C PRO A 383 8.21 -27.55 17.31
N GLN A 384 7.91 -26.36 16.86
CA GLN A 384 6.59 -25.73 16.86
C GLN A 384 6.55 -24.53 15.94
N LEU A 385 5.34 -24.02 15.65
CA LEU A 385 5.12 -22.74 14.98
C LEU A 385 4.28 -21.84 15.87
N VAL A 386 4.81 -20.67 16.20
CA VAL A 386 4.15 -19.65 17.05
C VAL A 386 4.00 -18.36 16.26
N GLU A 387 2.76 -17.89 16.11
CA GLU A 387 2.45 -16.64 15.42
C GLU A 387 2.20 -15.52 16.43
N TYR A 388 2.99 -14.46 16.34
CA TYR A 388 2.73 -13.18 17.01
C TYR A 388 2.36 -12.12 15.99
N ASP A 389 1.20 -11.47 16.17
CA ASP A 389 0.74 -10.36 15.33
C ASP A 389 0.81 -9.05 16.15
N ARG A 390 1.33 -7.97 15.56
CA ARG A 390 1.40 -6.69 16.25
C ARG A 390 0.08 -5.94 16.09
N THR A 391 -0.58 -5.71 17.21
CA THR A 391 -1.88 -5.05 17.22
C THR A 391 -1.78 -3.59 16.79
N PHE A 392 -2.59 -3.18 15.81
CA PHE A 392 -2.68 -1.80 15.30
C PHE A 392 -1.29 -1.14 15.09
N ALA A 393 -0.33 -1.92 14.57
CA ALA A 393 1.11 -1.65 14.57
C ALA A 393 1.48 -0.32 13.92
N TYR A 394 0.88 -0.01 12.77
CA TYR A 394 1.24 1.17 11.99
C TYR A 394 0.85 2.49 12.66
N ALA A 395 -0.18 2.49 13.51
CA ALA A 395 -0.58 3.67 14.29
C ALA A 395 0.52 4.18 15.22
N LYS A 396 1.41 3.27 15.66
CA LYS A 396 2.56 3.63 16.51
C LYS A 396 3.58 4.51 15.77
N HIS A 397 3.60 4.49 14.44
CA HIS A 397 4.60 5.16 13.61
C HIS A 397 4.10 6.43 12.95
N THR A 398 2.87 6.88 13.27
CA THR A 398 2.28 8.12 12.73
C THR A 398 2.63 9.37 13.54
N TRP A 399 3.20 9.22 14.72
CA TRP A 399 3.52 10.33 15.65
C TRP A 399 4.62 11.27 15.13
N LYS A 400 5.44 10.78 14.18
CA LYS A 400 6.48 11.54 13.51
C LYS A 400 6.35 11.29 12.01
N SER A 401 6.21 12.34 11.24
CA SER A 401 6.01 12.28 9.79
C SER A 401 6.73 13.41 9.10
N PRO A 402 7.22 13.20 7.87
CA PRO A 402 7.87 14.23 7.05
C PRO A 402 7.01 15.47 6.85
N VAL A 403 7.60 16.64 6.98
CA VAL A 403 6.98 17.93 6.63
C VAL A 403 7.98 18.83 5.91
N GLY A 404 7.47 19.79 5.16
CA GLY A 404 8.29 20.77 4.44
C GLY A 404 8.97 20.20 3.18
N THR A 405 9.82 21.02 2.58
CA THR A 405 10.54 20.69 1.36
C THR A 405 11.70 19.72 1.67
N PRO A 406 11.78 18.57 0.98
CA PRO A 406 12.89 17.64 1.16
C PRO A 406 14.23 18.24 0.75
N ARG A 407 15.28 17.89 1.47
CA ARG A 407 16.67 18.30 1.22
C ARG A 407 17.51 17.08 0.86
N ARG A 408 18.29 17.18 -0.21
CA ARG A 408 19.28 16.15 -0.55
C ARG A 408 20.49 16.27 0.39
N ILE A 409 20.91 15.13 0.93
CA ILE A 409 22.07 15.01 1.82
C ILE A 409 23.09 14.11 1.15
N THR A 410 24.21 14.69 0.71
CA THR A 410 25.32 13.92 0.13
C THR A 410 26.14 13.21 1.22
N ALA A 411 26.92 12.19 0.84
CA ALA A 411 27.86 11.52 1.74
C ALA A 411 28.77 12.53 2.47
N ARG A 412 29.30 13.52 1.73
CA ARG A 412 30.17 14.57 2.29
C ARG A 412 29.44 15.42 3.33
N THR A 413 28.21 15.81 3.04
CA THR A 413 27.40 16.63 3.98
C THR A 413 27.11 15.82 5.24
N PHE A 414 26.71 14.56 5.10
CA PHE A 414 26.42 13.68 6.24
C PHE A 414 27.66 13.43 7.10
N ALA A 415 28.81 13.15 6.47
CA ALA A 415 30.08 12.92 7.18
C ALA A 415 30.61 14.15 7.91
N ALA A 416 30.23 15.36 7.47
CA ALA A 416 30.63 16.62 8.15
C ALA A 416 29.81 16.90 9.42
N TRP A 417 28.73 16.18 9.65
CA TRP A 417 27.90 16.35 10.86
C TRP A 417 28.54 15.64 12.05
N SER A 418 28.27 16.16 13.23
CA SER A 418 28.60 15.46 14.47
C SER A 418 27.84 14.13 14.57
N GLN A 419 28.38 13.16 15.29
CA GLN A 419 27.71 11.87 15.53
C GLN A 419 26.28 12.05 16.06
N LYS A 420 26.05 13.02 16.93
CA LYS A 420 24.71 13.34 17.46
C LYS A 420 23.75 13.79 16.36
N GLU A 421 24.21 14.63 15.45
CA GLU A 421 23.39 15.11 14.30
C GLU A 421 23.11 13.98 13.31
N GLN A 422 24.12 13.15 13.02
CA GLN A 422 23.95 11.96 12.17
C GLN A 422 22.88 11.02 12.76
N MET A 423 22.99 10.68 14.03
CA MET A 423 22.02 9.81 14.70
C MET A 423 20.63 10.44 14.77
N ARG A 424 20.54 11.76 14.98
CA ARG A 424 19.25 12.48 14.93
C ARG A 424 18.62 12.42 13.54
N ALA A 425 19.41 12.60 12.48
CA ALA A 425 18.92 12.53 11.10
C ALA A 425 18.41 11.11 10.75
N LEU A 426 19.15 10.07 11.16
CA LEU A 426 18.74 8.68 10.97
C LEU A 426 17.51 8.30 11.80
N TYR A 427 17.35 8.86 12.99
CA TYR A 427 16.13 8.66 13.79
C TYR A 427 14.96 9.50 13.29
N GLY A 428 15.21 10.50 12.44
CA GLY A 428 14.26 11.43 11.86
C GLY A 428 13.58 10.91 10.60
N CYS A 429 12.95 11.85 9.88
CA CYS A 429 12.25 11.61 8.63
C CYS A 429 13.23 11.65 7.45
N GLY A 430 14.00 10.59 7.26
CA GLY A 430 14.97 10.46 6.18
C GLY A 430 14.85 9.16 5.40
N HIS A 431 15.31 9.20 4.15
CA HIS A 431 15.43 8.05 3.27
C HIS A 431 16.82 8.10 2.63
N PHE A 432 17.66 7.10 2.85
CA PHE A 432 19.09 7.18 2.54
C PHE A 432 19.52 6.01 1.66
N GLN A 433 20.41 6.31 0.71
CA GLN A 433 21.19 5.31 0.00
C GLN A 433 22.39 4.95 0.84
N VAL A 434 22.56 3.67 1.10
CA VAL A 434 23.61 3.15 1.97
C VAL A 434 24.36 2.00 1.33
N ARG A 435 25.66 1.93 1.58
CA ARG A 435 26.45 0.73 1.41
C ARG A 435 26.52 0.03 2.76
N VAL A 436 26.19 -1.23 2.77
CA VAL A 436 26.00 -2.05 3.97
C VAL A 436 26.93 -3.24 3.92
N THR A 437 27.60 -3.56 5.01
CA THR A 437 28.32 -4.82 5.19
C THR A 437 27.77 -5.55 6.39
N VAL A 438 27.30 -6.77 6.16
CA VAL A 438 26.84 -7.69 7.20
C VAL A 438 28.06 -8.17 8.00
N PRO A 439 28.04 -8.10 9.34
CA PRO A 439 29.16 -8.57 10.15
C PRO A 439 29.53 -10.05 9.90
N ASP A 440 30.81 -10.39 9.99
CA ASP A 440 31.31 -11.75 9.72
C ASP A 440 30.78 -12.81 10.71
N THR A 441 30.35 -12.39 11.88
CA THR A 441 29.77 -13.25 12.94
C THR A 441 28.25 -13.18 13.03
N TRP A 442 27.60 -12.61 12.00
CA TRP A 442 26.13 -12.42 12.02
C TRP A 442 25.39 -13.74 11.80
N ASP A 443 24.51 -14.09 12.73
CA ASP A 443 23.76 -15.33 12.74
C ASP A 443 22.23 -15.15 12.83
N HIS A 444 21.75 -13.89 12.77
CA HIS A 444 20.33 -13.53 12.83
C HIS A 444 19.79 -13.14 11.45
N VAL A 445 18.53 -12.69 11.44
CA VAL A 445 17.82 -12.21 10.24
C VAL A 445 18.49 -10.96 9.66
N GLY A 446 18.30 -10.72 8.36
CA GLY A 446 18.79 -9.50 7.72
C GLY A 446 18.09 -8.26 8.28
N LEU A 447 18.79 -7.13 8.36
CA LEU A 447 18.24 -5.91 8.96
C LEU A 447 17.72 -4.90 7.94
N LEU A 448 18.33 -4.85 6.75
CA LEU A 448 18.01 -3.88 5.72
C LEU A 448 17.55 -4.56 4.44
N PRO A 449 16.54 -3.98 3.74
CA PRO A 449 16.03 -4.54 2.51
C PRO A 449 17.02 -4.34 1.36
N ALA A 450 17.07 -5.30 0.45
CA ALA A 450 17.76 -5.19 -0.84
C ALA A 450 16.75 -5.48 -1.96
N PRO A 451 16.05 -4.46 -2.47
CA PRO A 451 15.12 -4.66 -3.58
C PRO A 451 15.88 -5.04 -4.83
N ALA A 452 15.45 -6.12 -5.50
CA ALA A 452 15.97 -6.50 -6.80
C ALA A 452 15.18 -5.77 -7.91
N PRO A 453 15.85 -5.38 -9.01
CA PRO A 453 15.16 -4.80 -10.16
C PRO A 453 14.07 -5.76 -10.70
N GLY A 454 12.84 -5.28 -10.84
CA GLY A 454 11.71 -6.07 -11.34
C GLY A 454 11.10 -7.05 -10.34
N ASP A 455 11.66 -7.21 -9.17
CA ASP A 455 11.14 -8.09 -8.14
C ASP A 455 10.16 -7.35 -7.22
N ARG A 456 9.00 -7.95 -6.96
CA ARG A 456 8.02 -7.43 -6.01
C ARG A 456 8.31 -7.84 -4.57
N ALA A 457 9.07 -8.91 -4.41
CA ALA A 457 9.49 -9.43 -3.12
C ALA A 457 10.89 -8.91 -2.78
N TRP A 458 10.98 -8.16 -1.70
CA TRP A 458 12.28 -7.76 -1.18
C TRP A 458 12.92 -8.91 -0.40
N HIS A 459 14.22 -9.03 -0.53
CA HIS A 459 15.00 -9.92 0.32
C HIS A 459 15.85 -9.08 1.31
N TYR A 460 16.26 -9.71 2.39
CA TYR A 460 17.01 -9.08 3.46
C TYR A 460 18.33 -9.86 3.64
N PRO A 461 19.41 -9.42 2.98
CA PRO A 461 20.70 -10.13 3.08
C PRO A 461 21.16 -10.23 4.52
N ALA A 462 21.56 -11.45 4.91
CA ALA A 462 22.03 -11.73 6.25
C ALA A 462 23.25 -12.67 6.25
N THR A 463 23.77 -13.02 5.06
CA THR A 463 24.99 -13.84 4.96
C THR A 463 26.19 -13.03 5.45
N PRO A 464 26.97 -13.56 6.43
CA PRO A 464 28.15 -12.88 6.95
C PRO A 464 29.10 -12.41 5.84
N GLY A 465 29.68 -11.23 6.01
CA GLY A 465 30.62 -10.62 5.06
C GLY A 465 29.96 -10.03 3.79
N THR A 466 28.66 -10.26 3.55
CA THR A 466 27.95 -9.73 2.36
C THR A 466 27.95 -8.21 2.38
N THR A 467 28.33 -7.61 1.26
CA THR A 467 28.24 -6.16 1.05
C THR A 467 27.27 -5.85 -0.07
N PHE A 468 26.35 -4.91 0.15
CA PHE A 468 25.36 -4.49 -0.82
C PHE A 468 25.02 -3.00 -0.69
N THR A 469 24.42 -2.43 -1.72
CA THR A 469 23.93 -1.04 -1.72
C THR A 469 22.42 -1.05 -1.80
N THR A 470 21.76 -0.23 -0.97
CA THR A 470 20.31 -0.15 -0.94
C THR A 470 19.84 1.24 -0.53
N TRP A 471 18.53 1.50 -0.76
CA TRP A 471 17.83 2.60 -0.13
C TRP A 471 17.01 2.08 1.05
N ALA A 472 17.09 2.76 2.19
CA ALA A 472 16.34 2.42 3.38
C ALA A 472 15.92 3.67 4.16
N GLY A 473 14.86 3.56 4.94
CA GLY A 473 14.42 4.63 5.81
C GLY A 473 15.32 4.79 7.02
N GLY A 474 15.41 6.01 7.54
CA GLY A 474 16.24 6.34 8.70
C GLY A 474 16.07 5.40 9.89
N PRO A 475 14.82 5.06 10.32
CA PRO A 475 14.59 4.15 11.45
C PRO A 475 15.20 2.75 11.26
N GLU A 476 15.20 2.20 10.04
CA GLU A 476 15.81 0.89 9.75
C GLU A 476 17.32 0.95 9.85
N ILE A 477 17.93 2.00 9.28
CA ILE A 477 19.38 2.24 9.35
C ILE A 477 19.80 2.45 10.79
N HIS A 478 19.05 3.26 11.55
CA HIS A 478 19.29 3.47 12.97
C HIS A 478 19.28 2.14 13.74
N THR A 479 18.27 1.28 13.46
CA THR A 479 18.20 -0.05 14.07
C THR A 479 19.40 -0.91 13.71
N ALA A 480 19.85 -0.91 12.48
CA ALA A 480 21.02 -1.68 12.06
C ALA A 480 22.32 -1.22 12.75
N LEU A 481 22.46 0.10 12.98
CA LEU A 481 23.61 0.69 13.69
C LEU A 481 23.60 0.48 15.20
N THR A 482 22.41 0.34 15.80
CA THR A 482 22.25 0.34 17.28
C THR A 482 21.63 -0.95 17.83
N ASN A 483 21.51 -2.00 17.00
CA ASN A 483 20.91 -3.26 17.43
C ASN A 483 21.68 -3.89 18.60
N PRO A 484 20.99 -4.72 19.42
CA PRO A 484 21.60 -5.25 20.64
C PRO A 484 22.63 -6.36 20.44
N ILE A 485 22.73 -6.91 19.20
CA ILE A 485 23.61 -8.05 18.91
C ILE A 485 24.98 -7.55 18.47
N GLN A 486 25.03 -6.95 17.28
CA GLN A 486 26.25 -6.40 16.70
C GLN A 486 25.94 -5.31 15.69
N PRO A 487 26.40 -4.06 15.89
CA PRO A 487 26.20 -2.98 14.93
C PRO A 487 26.70 -3.35 13.54
N TRP A 488 25.89 -3.08 12.52
CA TRP A 488 26.29 -3.28 11.12
C TRP A 488 27.16 -2.12 10.64
N LYS A 489 28.10 -2.41 9.74
CA LYS A 489 28.90 -1.37 9.08
C LYS A 489 28.08 -0.74 7.97
N ILE A 490 27.80 0.55 8.09
CA ILE A 490 26.95 1.31 7.16
C ILE A 490 27.66 2.59 6.75
N GLU A 491 27.74 2.81 5.44
CA GLU A 491 28.25 4.03 4.83
C GLU A 491 27.08 4.73 4.11
N ILE A 492 26.80 5.98 4.47
CA ILE A 492 25.80 6.81 3.80
C ILE A 492 26.38 7.34 2.49
N LEU A 493 25.75 7.03 1.36
CA LEU A 493 26.17 7.45 0.03
C LEU A 493 25.39 8.70 -0.45
N ASP A 494 24.10 8.72 -0.21
CA ASP A 494 23.19 9.80 -0.56
C ASP A 494 21.99 9.77 0.38
N GLY A 495 21.12 10.76 0.36
CA GLY A 495 19.93 10.75 1.17
C GLY A 495 19.01 11.93 0.91
N ILE A 496 17.79 11.76 1.36
CA ILE A 496 16.74 12.76 1.35
C ILE A 496 16.24 12.91 2.78
N LEU A 497 16.25 14.12 3.28
CA LEU A 497 15.85 14.43 4.65
C LEU A 497 14.74 15.47 4.64
N TRP A 498 13.69 15.20 5.38
CA TRP A 498 12.60 16.12 5.69
C TRP A 498 12.73 16.63 7.12
N ASP A 499 12.01 17.69 7.42
CA ASP A 499 11.83 18.11 8.80
C ASP A 499 10.82 17.18 9.49
N ASP A 500 11.05 16.95 10.78
CA ASP A 500 10.15 16.13 11.60
C ASP A 500 8.90 16.93 11.98
N GLY A 501 7.74 16.41 11.65
CA GLY A 501 6.45 16.97 12.00
C GLY A 501 5.50 15.95 12.61
N LYS A 502 4.26 16.40 12.91
CA LYS A 502 3.20 15.56 13.46
C LYS A 502 1.86 15.73 12.73
N PRO A 503 1.84 15.82 11.40
CA PRO A 503 0.60 16.07 10.66
C PRO A 503 -0.43 14.97 10.83
N LEU A 504 0.00 13.72 11.09
CA LEU A 504 -0.86 12.55 11.21
C LEU A 504 -1.34 12.27 12.64
N ASP A 505 -0.81 12.98 13.65
CA ASP A 505 -1.01 12.64 15.05
C ASP A 505 -2.50 12.70 15.47
N ASP A 506 -3.20 13.77 15.11
CA ASP A 506 -4.63 13.93 15.45
C ASP A 506 -5.51 12.87 14.75
N TRP A 507 -5.27 12.62 13.47
CA TRP A 507 -5.99 11.59 12.73
C TRP A 507 -5.76 10.19 13.31
N ALA A 508 -4.52 9.84 13.56
CA ALA A 508 -4.16 8.53 14.12
C ALA A 508 -4.66 8.36 15.55
N LYS A 509 -4.61 9.42 16.37
CA LYS A 509 -5.15 9.42 17.74
C LYS A 509 -6.65 9.15 17.73
N LYS A 510 -7.42 9.83 16.88
CA LYS A 510 -8.86 9.62 16.73
C LYS A 510 -9.19 8.18 16.33
N LEU A 511 -8.45 7.61 15.35
CA LEU A 511 -8.62 6.21 14.94
C LEU A 511 -8.22 5.24 16.07
N LYS A 512 -7.14 5.52 16.80
CA LYS A 512 -6.73 4.72 17.96
C LYS A 512 -7.81 4.70 19.03
N GLU A 513 -8.35 5.86 19.40
CA GLU A 513 -9.42 5.96 20.40
C GLU A 513 -10.68 5.22 19.91
N THR A 514 -11.03 5.33 18.63
CA THR A 514 -12.14 4.58 18.01
C THR A 514 -11.91 3.08 18.13
N TRP A 515 -10.72 2.61 17.77
CA TRP A 515 -10.33 1.19 17.85
C TRP A 515 -10.36 0.69 19.32
N THR A 516 -9.79 1.43 20.25
CA THR A 516 -9.76 1.05 21.68
C THR A 516 -11.17 0.93 22.26
N ASN A 517 -12.05 1.88 21.95
CA ASN A 517 -13.44 1.86 22.43
C ASN A 517 -14.23 0.67 21.86
N LEU A 518 -14.09 0.37 20.57
CA LEU A 518 -14.77 -0.79 19.96
C LEU A 518 -14.19 -2.12 20.46
N SER A 519 -12.88 -2.20 20.66
CA SER A 519 -12.24 -3.40 21.22
C SER A 519 -12.70 -3.65 22.68
N ALA A 520 -12.80 -2.59 23.48
CA ALA A 520 -13.34 -2.69 24.84
C ALA A 520 -14.81 -3.14 24.81
N GLN A 521 -15.62 -2.57 23.91
CA GLN A 521 -17.02 -2.99 23.75
C GLN A 521 -17.13 -4.47 23.38
N ALA A 522 -16.29 -4.96 22.45
CA ALA A 522 -16.25 -6.37 22.08
C ALA A 522 -15.95 -7.29 23.27
N HIS A 523 -15.11 -6.84 24.19
CA HIS A 523 -14.74 -7.63 25.36
C HIS A 523 -15.79 -7.62 26.49
N PHE A 524 -16.47 -6.49 26.71
CA PHE A 524 -17.38 -6.31 27.84
C PHE A 524 -18.88 -6.54 27.52
N GLN A 525 -19.21 -6.76 26.25
CA GLN A 525 -20.60 -6.95 25.83
C GLN A 525 -21.11 -8.33 26.27
N GLY A 526 -22.26 -8.34 26.98
CA GLY A 526 -22.89 -9.60 27.40
C GLY A 526 -23.61 -10.35 26.28
N ASP A 527 -23.96 -9.66 25.20
CA ASP A 527 -24.55 -10.23 23.98
C ASP A 527 -23.47 -10.64 23.00
N ALA A 528 -23.40 -11.92 22.70
CA ALA A 528 -22.38 -12.47 21.82
C ALA A 528 -22.42 -11.90 20.38
N GLN A 529 -23.61 -11.63 19.85
CA GLN A 529 -23.78 -11.04 18.52
C GLN A 529 -23.26 -9.60 18.50
N GLN A 530 -23.60 -8.80 19.50
CA GLN A 530 -23.10 -7.43 19.61
C GLN A 530 -21.60 -7.39 19.90
N ALA A 531 -21.07 -8.29 20.73
CA ALA A 531 -19.65 -8.44 20.97
C ALA A 531 -18.90 -8.76 19.65
N ARG A 532 -19.43 -9.68 18.86
CA ARG A 532 -18.86 -10.03 17.54
C ARG A 532 -18.92 -8.84 16.59
N ALA A 533 -20.04 -8.14 16.49
CA ALA A 533 -20.17 -6.93 15.67
C ALA A 533 -19.16 -5.84 16.08
N ALA A 534 -18.97 -5.60 17.38
CA ALA A 534 -17.97 -4.66 17.90
C ALA A 534 -16.53 -5.10 17.56
N HIS A 535 -16.25 -6.39 17.64
CA HIS A 535 -14.96 -6.95 17.19
C HIS A 535 -14.70 -6.67 15.72
N LEU A 536 -15.66 -6.96 14.84
CA LEU A 536 -15.54 -6.68 13.42
C LEU A 536 -15.40 -5.19 13.13
N ALA A 537 -16.14 -4.33 13.81
CA ALA A 537 -16.01 -2.88 13.71
C ALA A 537 -14.61 -2.40 14.11
N SER A 538 -14.01 -2.97 15.16
CA SER A 538 -12.63 -2.66 15.56
C SER A 538 -11.61 -3.07 14.47
N ARG A 539 -11.84 -4.22 13.82
CA ARG A 539 -11.04 -4.67 12.67
C ARG A 539 -11.19 -3.72 11.48
N ALA A 540 -12.40 -3.21 11.23
CA ALA A 540 -12.64 -2.22 10.19
C ALA A 540 -11.88 -0.91 10.42
N VAL A 541 -11.77 -0.42 11.67
CA VAL A 541 -10.92 0.75 12.00
C VAL A 541 -9.46 0.48 11.65
N ARG A 542 -8.95 -0.73 11.94
CA ARG A 542 -7.60 -1.13 11.51
C ARG A 542 -7.45 -1.06 9.99
N SER A 543 -8.43 -1.56 9.25
CA SER A 543 -8.43 -1.48 7.79
C SER A 543 -8.47 -0.03 7.28
N VAL A 544 -9.28 0.84 7.89
CA VAL A 544 -9.31 2.28 7.57
C VAL A 544 -7.93 2.93 7.72
N LEU A 545 -7.21 2.63 8.80
CA LEU A 545 -5.85 3.12 9.02
C LEU A 545 -4.88 2.57 7.97
N LEU A 546 -4.83 1.24 7.79
CA LEU A 546 -3.86 0.56 6.92
C LEU A 546 -4.01 0.99 5.47
N TYR A 547 -5.24 0.96 4.96
CA TYR A 547 -5.52 1.38 3.59
C TYR A 547 -5.44 2.90 3.41
N GLY A 548 -5.68 3.69 4.46
CA GLY A 548 -5.41 5.13 4.50
C GLY A 548 -3.93 5.43 4.30
N ILE A 549 -3.04 4.70 4.99
CA ILE A 549 -1.58 4.80 4.82
C ILE A 549 -1.19 4.37 3.40
N GLY A 550 -1.74 3.27 2.89
CA GLY A 550 -1.52 2.85 1.51
C GLY A 550 -1.95 3.92 0.48
N ALA A 551 -3.00 4.68 0.77
CA ALA A 551 -3.46 5.77 -0.09
C ALA A 551 -2.50 6.97 -0.11
N PHE A 552 -1.68 7.20 0.92
CA PHE A 552 -0.61 8.20 0.86
C PHE A 552 0.44 7.85 -0.20
N ALA A 553 0.81 6.58 -0.31
CA ALA A 553 1.89 6.11 -1.18
C ALA A 553 1.63 6.28 -2.67
N GLN A 554 0.42 6.45 -3.08
CA GLN A 554 -0.10 6.62 -4.43
C GLN A 554 0.74 5.91 -5.53
N ARG A 555 0.17 4.87 -6.13
CA ARG A 555 0.81 4.15 -7.23
C ARG A 555 0.87 5.01 -8.48
N PRO A 556 1.85 4.78 -9.38
CA PRO A 556 1.86 5.41 -10.68
C PRO A 556 0.57 5.07 -11.44
N ARG A 557 0.17 5.94 -12.34
CA ARG A 557 -0.91 5.64 -13.27
C ARG A 557 -0.45 4.50 -14.18
N MET A 558 -1.31 3.52 -14.37
CA MET A 558 -1.04 2.39 -15.25
C MET A 558 -1.86 2.54 -16.53
N VAL A 559 -1.22 2.29 -17.66
CA VAL A 559 -1.89 2.07 -18.95
C VAL A 559 -1.84 0.58 -19.25
N THR A 560 -2.98 0.02 -19.56
CA THR A 560 -3.09 -1.36 -20.04
C THR A 560 -3.15 -1.33 -21.57
N GLY A 561 -2.33 -2.15 -22.21
CA GLY A 561 -2.33 -2.37 -23.65
C GLY A 561 -2.37 -3.85 -23.98
N THR A 562 -2.66 -4.15 -25.25
CA THR A 562 -2.61 -5.49 -25.80
C THR A 562 -1.67 -5.49 -27.02
N THR A 563 -0.89 -6.55 -27.17
CA THR A 563 0.01 -6.76 -28.28
C THR A 563 -0.22 -8.17 -28.83
N PRO A 564 -0.37 -8.38 -30.14
CA PRO A 564 -0.44 -9.72 -30.71
C PRO A 564 0.78 -10.55 -30.31
N ARG A 565 0.58 -11.81 -29.95
CA ARG A 565 1.67 -12.71 -29.52
C ARG A 565 2.77 -12.84 -30.56
N ALA A 566 2.40 -12.81 -31.83
CA ALA A 566 3.36 -12.80 -32.95
C ALA A 566 4.29 -11.57 -32.96
N LEU A 567 3.92 -10.50 -32.25
CA LEU A 567 4.65 -9.25 -32.11
C LEU A 567 5.11 -9.01 -30.66
N GLU A 568 5.40 -10.05 -29.91
CA GLU A 568 5.83 -9.97 -28.49
C GLU A 568 6.98 -8.98 -28.25
N ARG A 569 7.89 -8.84 -29.21
CA ARG A 569 8.99 -7.86 -29.18
C ARG A 569 8.51 -6.39 -29.13
N ASP A 570 7.25 -6.14 -29.51
CA ASP A 570 6.66 -4.79 -29.52
C ASP A 570 5.97 -4.46 -28.18
N VAL A 571 5.98 -5.39 -27.20
CA VAL A 571 5.60 -5.08 -25.83
C VAL A 571 6.60 -4.07 -25.27
N PRO A 572 6.14 -2.95 -24.69
CA PRO A 572 7.06 -1.96 -24.14
C PRO A 572 8.01 -2.59 -23.12
N PRO A 573 9.31 -2.25 -23.13
CA PRO A 573 10.31 -2.88 -22.28
C PRO A 573 10.10 -2.59 -20.78
N ASP A 574 9.36 -1.53 -20.45
CA ASP A 574 8.96 -1.12 -19.10
C ASP A 574 7.57 -1.63 -18.71
N ALA A 575 6.95 -2.46 -19.54
CA ALA A 575 5.64 -3.02 -19.28
C ALA A 575 5.72 -4.34 -18.52
N GLU A 576 4.80 -4.51 -17.58
CA GLU A 576 4.54 -5.77 -16.91
C GLU A 576 3.50 -6.56 -17.71
N ILE A 577 3.81 -7.80 -18.06
CA ILE A 577 2.86 -8.69 -18.70
C ILE A 577 1.89 -9.21 -17.64
N ILE A 578 0.59 -9.01 -17.88
CA ILE A 578 -0.47 -9.38 -16.95
C ILE A 578 -1.06 -10.74 -17.30
N SER A 579 -1.28 -11.00 -18.58
CA SER A 579 -1.82 -12.26 -19.08
C SER A 579 -1.33 -12.56 -20.47
N PHE A 580 -1.24 -13.85 -20.76
CA PHE A 580 -1.03 -14.40 -22.10
C PHE A 580 -2.29 -15.19 -22.47
N ASP A 581 -2.75 -15.02 -23.69
CA ASP A 581 -3.59 -15.99 -24.36
C ASP A 581 -2.92 -16.45 -25.67
N ASP A 582 -3.58 -17.28 -26.44
CA ASP A 582 -2.97 -17.83 -27.67
C ASP A 582 -2.73 -16.77 -28.76
N GLU A 583 -3.41 -15.66 -28.71
CA GLU A 583 -3.38 -14.61 -29.72
C GLU A 583 -2.81 -13.29 -29.20
N LEU A 584 -3.01 -12.95 -27.91
CA LEU A 584 -2.73 -11.64 -27.34
C LEU A 584 -1.90 -11.71 -26.08
N ILE A 585 -1.01 -10.74 -25.93
CA ILE A 585 -0.30 -10.42 -24.69
C ILE A 585 -0.94 -9.16 -24.12
N THR A 586 -1.50 -9.27 -22.90
CA THR A 586 -1.99 -8.09 -22.16
C THR A 586 -0.89 -7.61 -21.23
N TRP A 587 -0.56 -6.34 -21.32
CA TRP A 587 0.49 -5.73 -20.53
C TRP A 587 0.02 -4.43 -19.86
N GLN A 588 0.69 -4.05 -18.77
CA GLN A 588 0.54 -2.73 -18.13
C GLN A 588 1.89 -2.04 -18.00
N LYS A 589 1.89 -0.73 -18.16
CA LYS A 589 3.07 0.07 -17.86
C LYS A 589 2.72 1.35 -17.09
N PRO A 590 3.65 1.84 -16.25
CA PRO A 590 3.46 3.12 -15.58
C PRO A 590 3.56 4.28 -16.57
N THR A 591 2.66 5.27 -16.44
CA THR A 591 2.64 6.50 -17.25
C THR A 591 2.92 7.75 -16.42
N GLY A 592 3.54 7.58 -15.25
CA GLY A 592 3.84 8.66 -14.32
C GLY A 592 2.83 8.78 -13.18
N PHE A 593 3.12 9.65 -12.24
CA PHE A 593 2.32 9.85 -11.05
C PHE A 593 1.25 10.92 -11.24
N SER A 594 0.11 10.73 -10.60
CA SER A 594 -0.90 11.78 -10.51
C SER A 594 -0.37 12.96 -9.69
N ARG A 595 -0.65 14.19 -10.13
CA ARG A 595 -0.39 15.41 -9.36
C ARG A 595 -1.47 15.66 -8.30
N ASP A 596 -1.87 14.61 -7.59
CA ASP A 596 -2.81 14.73 -6.48
C ASP A 596 -2.11 15.40 -5.29
N PRO A 597 -2.58 16.56 -4.81
CA PRO A 597 -1.99 17.22 -3.64
C PRO A 597 -2.17 16.43 -2.35
N ASN A 598 -2.95 15.36 -2.39
CA ASN A 598 -3.14 14.45 -1.27
C ASN A 598 -2.23 13.22 -1.34
N ALA A 599 -1.31 13.12 -2.31
CA ALA A 599 -0.31 12.06 -2.37
C ALA A 599 0.89 12.45 -1.52
N HIS A 600 1.14 11.67 -0.48
CA HIS A 600 2.23 11.84 0.48
C HIS A 600 3.00 10.53 0.66
N PRO A 601 3.71 10.05 -0.39
CA PRO A 601 4.45 8.79 -0.31
C PRO A 601 5.55 8.83 0.75
N GLU A 602 6.06 10.01 1.11
CA GLU A 602 7.00 10.23 2.20
C GLU A 602 6.42 9.84 3.57
N TRP A 603 5.12 10.07 3.81
CA TRP A 603 4.46 9.64 5.04
C TRP A 603 4.35 8.12 5.12
N ALA A 604 3.94 7.49 4.03
CA ALA A 604 3.88 6.04 3.95
C ALA A 604 5.26 5.42 4.15
N ALA A 605 6.29 5.95 3.49
CA ALA A 605 7.68 5.50 3.60
C ALA A 605 8.18 5.56 5.05
N ALA A 606 7.95 6.68 5.76
CA ALA A 606 8.33 6.84 7.15
C ALA A 606 7.62 5.85 8.09
N ILE A 607 6.30 5.65 7.89
CA ILE A 607 5.50 4.70 8.68
C ILE A 607 5.96 3.27 8.45
N TRP A 608 6.16 2.86 7.19
CA TRP A 608 6.59 1.50 6.86
C TRP A 608 8.00 1.20 7.34
N SER A 609 8.92 2.14 7.18
CA SER A 609 10.28 2.02 7.71
C SER A 609 10.28 1.86 9.24
N GLY A 610 9.51 2.71 9.95
CA GLY A 610 9.35 2.60 11.39
C GLY A 610 8.74 1.26 11.82
N ALA A 611 7.75 0.75 11.07
CA ALA A 611 7.11 -0.53 11.35
C ALA A 611 8.06 -1.71 11.14
N ARG A 612 8.86 -1.72 10.04
CA ARG A 612 9.87 -2.76 9.79
C ARG A 612 11.00 -2.74 10.83
N ALA A 613 11.46 -1.56 11.21
CA ALA A 613 12.43 -1.40 12.29
C ALA A 613 11.91 -1.98 13.62
N ALA A 614 10.63 -1.75 13.92
CA ALA A 614 10.01 -2.23 15.14
C ALA A 614 9.69 -3.73 15.16
N LEU A 615 9.65 -4.40 13.98
CA LEU A 615 9.64 -5.88 13.92
C LEU A 615 10.97 -6.48 14.38
N LEU A 616 12.06 -5.77 14.19
CA LEU A 616 13.38 -6.20 14.60
C LEU A 616 13.62 -5.96 16.09
N THR A 617 13.31 -4.77 16.56
CA THR A 617 13.46 -4.40 17.97
C THR A 617 12.45 -3.35 18.38
N GLN A 618 11.73 -3.62 19.45
CA GLN A 618 10.77 -2.70 20.06
C GLN A 618 10.97 -2.70 21.57
N ARG A 619 11.08 -1.51 22.15
CA ARG A 619 11.07 -1.33 23.60
C ARG A 619 9.67 -0.95 24.07
N HIS A 620 9.16 -1.65 25.06
CA HIS A 620 7.96 -1.28 25.79
C HIS A 620 8.30 -0.20 26.83
N ARG A 621 7.48 0.83 26.92
CA ARG A 621 7.75 1.98 27.81
C ARG A 621 7.47 1.67 29.27
N ASP A 622 6.47 0.84 29.52
CA ASP A 622 5.91 0.64 30.85
C ASP A 622 6.78 -0.27 31.71
N ASP A 623 7.44 -1.25 31.12
CA ASP A 623 8.26 -2.25 31.84
C ASP A 623 9.69 -2.39 31.31
N ASN A 624 10.08 -1.56 30.33
CA ASN A 624 11.37 -1.63 29.66
C ASN A 624 11.68 -2.96 28.97
N THR A 625 10.72 -3.86 28.83
CA THR A 625 10.91 -5.09 28.05
C THR A 625 11.19 -4.79 26.59
N HIS A 626 11.94 -5.69 25.97
CA HIS A 626 12.24 -5.63 24.56
C HIS A 626 11.61 -6.82 23.87
N ALA A 627 11.03 -6.57 22.68
CA ALA A 627 10.41 -7.58 21.82
C ALA A 627 10.87 -7.41 20.38
N GLY A 628 10.68 -8.42 19.57
CA GLY A 628 11.05 -8.43 18.14
C GLY A 628 12.12 -9.44 17.79
N ALA A 629 12.40 -9.60 16.52
CA ALA A 629 13.24 -10.67 15.98
C ALA A 629 14.67 -10.68 16.55
N LEU A 630 15.24 -9.52 16.92
CA LEU A 630 16.59 -9.44 17.50
C LEU A 630 16.64 -9.75 19.01
N HIS A 631 15.50 -10.06 19.60
CA HIS A 631 15.38 -10.49 21.00
C HIS A 631 14.96 -11.94 21.12
N THR A 632 15.12 -12.71 20.04
CA THR A 632 14.96 -14.17 20.00
C THR A 632 16.29 -14.82 19.70
N PRO A 633 16.54 -16.08 20.10
CA PRO A 633 17.76 -16.80 19.73
C PRO A 633 17.95 -16.92 18.20
N PRO A 634 19.19 -17.04 17.71
CA PRO A 634 19.46 -17.36 16.31
C PRO A 634 18.69 -18.62 15.86
N GLY A 635 18.18 -18.61 14.62
CA GLY A 635 17.43 -19.73 14.07
C GLY A 635 16.00 -19.87 14.55
N THR A 636 15.52 -18.98 15.44
CA THR A 636 14.15 -19.02 15.95
C THR A 636 13.14 -18.41 14.99
N VAL A 637 13.52 -17.41 14.21
CA VAL A 637 12.60 -16.72 13.28
C VAL A 637 12.38 -17.53 12.03
N ILE A 638 11.11 -17.92 11.78
CA ILE A 638 10.69 -18.69 10.59
C ILE A 638 10.31 -17.75 9.45
N ALA A 639 9.55 -16.69 9.77
CA ALA A 639 9.04 -15.77 8.76
C ALA A 639 8.64 -14.43 9.35
N PHE A 640 8.58 -13.44 8.46
CA PHE A 640 7.90 -12.17 8.64
C PHE A 640 6.71 -12.08 7.68
N ARG A 641 5.58 -11.56 8.13
CA ARG A 641 4.44 -11.30 7.25
C ARG A 641 3.75 -10.00 7.66
N THR A 642 4.15 -8.92 6.99
CA THR A 642 3.75 -7.52 7.26
C THR A 642 4.06 -7.04 8.69
N ASP A 643 3.18 -7.28 9.65
CA ASP A 643 3.29 -6.95 11.08
C ASP A 643 3.28 -8.20 11.99
N ALA A 644 3.29 -9.40 11.39
CA ALA A 644 3.40 -10.66 12.10
C ALA A 644 4.82 -11.24 12.08
N LEU A 645 5.16 -11.95 13.14
CA LEU A 645 6.40 -12.68 13.34
C LEU A 645 6.09 -14.15 13.66
N TYR A 646 6.71 -15.07 12.92
CA TYR A 646 6.55 -16.51 13.10
C TYR A 646 7.83 -17.08 13.70
N LEU A 647 7.69 -17.81 14.80
CA LEU A 647 8.80 -18.30 15.62
C LEU A 647 8.72 -19.80 15.83
N THR A 648 9.87 -20.41 16.12
CA THR A 648 9.96 -21.83 16.52
C THR A 648 9.69 -22.06 18.02
N GLU A 649 9.57 -20.98 18.81
CA GLU A 649 9.33 -21.07 20.24
C GLU A 649 8.50 -19.88 20.74
N PRO A 650 7.68 -20.05 21.79
CA PRO A 650 6.92 -18.97 22.39
C PRO A 650 7.84 -17.99 23.10
N GLN A 651 7.47 -16.73 23.09
CA GLN A 651 8.17 -15.65 23.76
C GLN A 651 7.33 -15.07 24.88
N ASN A 652 7.98 -14.68 25.95
CA ASN A 652 7.32 -14.03 27.09
C ASN A 652 7.20 -12.52 26.89
N TRP A 653 6.60 -12.11 25.77
CA TRP A 653 6.39 -10.69 25.47
C TRP A 653 5.10 -10.19 26.10
N PRO A 654 5.14 -9.06 26.84
CA PRO A 654 3.94 -8.54 27.49
C PRO A 654 2.94 -7.99 26.46
N TYR A 655 1.65 -8.21 26.74
CA TYR A 655 0.55 -7.65 25.97
C TYR A 655 -0.26 -6.70 26.85
N HIS A 656 -0.09 -5.39 26.64
CA HIS A 656 -0.74 -4.32 27.39
C HIS A 656 -1.92 -3.68 26.64
N HIS A 657 -2.42 -4.32 25.60
CA HIS A 657 -3.47 -3.78 24.73
C HIS A 657 -3.10 -2.43 24.06
N GLN A 658 -1.80 -2.18 23.88
CA GLN A 658 -1.31 -0.97 23.21
C GLN A 658 -1.02 -1.22 21.73
N PRO A 659 -1.12 -0.18 20.86
CA PRO A 659 -0.70 -0.30 19.48
C PRO A 659 0.76 -0.74 19.37
N GLY A 660 0.99 -1.78 18.62
CA GLY A 660 2.30 -2.36 18.36
C GLY A 660 2.71 -3.47 19.33
N ASP A 661 1.90 -3.81 20.34
CA ASP A 661 2.16 -4.98 21.19
C ASP A 661 2.00 -6.27 20.38
N TYR A 662 2.78 -7.27 20.73
CA TYR A 662 2.70 -8.60 20.15
C TYR A 662 1.59 -9.41 20.82
N LEU A 663 0.61 -9.83 20.05
CA LEU A 663 -0.48 -10.71 20.46
C LEU A 663 -0.24 -12.10 19.89
N LEU A 664 -0.24 -13.12 20.72
CA LEU A 664 -0.22 -14.51 20.29
C LEU A 664 -1.51 -14.81 19.49
N ARG A 665 -1.35 -15.25 18.25
CA ARG A 665 -2.45 -15.49 17.31
C ARG A 665 -2.60 -16.93 16.88
N GLY A 666 -1.54 -17.70 16.97
CA GLY A 666 -1.52 -19.09 16.58
C GLY A 666 -0.40 -19.84 17.28
N HIS A 667 -0.65 -21.08 17.64
CA HIS A 667 0.35 -21.97 18.22
C HIS A 667 0.09 -23.39 17.73
N LEU A 668 1.06 -23.96 17.03
CA LEU A 668 1.01 -25.32 16.54
C LEU A 668 2.24 -26.07 17.05
N THR A 669 2.03 -27.13 17.82
CA THR A 669 3.11 -27.98 18.33
C THR A 669 3.56 -28.95 17.27
N GLY A 670 4.88 -29.25 17.21
CA GLY A 670 5.54 -30.10 16.23
C GLY A 670 5.91 -31.49 16.72
N PRO A 671 6.73 -32.20 15.94
CA PRO A 671 7.57 -31.69 14.84
C PRO A 671 6.79 -31.36 13.57
N LEU A 672 7.15 -30.26 12.92
CA LEU A 672 6.54 -29.77 11.69
C LEU A 672 7.62 -29.58 10.61
N PRO A 673 7.38 -29.88 9.34
CA PRO A 673 8.33 -29.54 8.29
C PRO A 673 8.45 -28.00 8.19
N ALA A 674 9.67 -27.49 8.00
CA ALA A 674 9.88 -26.08 7.73
C ALA A 674 9.20 -25.72 6.39
N PRO A 675 8.39 -24.63 6.33
CA PRO A 675 7.69 -24.27 5.10
C PRO A 675 8.70 -23.85 4.02
N THR A 676 8.49 -24.34 2.80
CA THR A 676 9.30 -24.02 1.63
C THR A 676 8.70 -22.92 0.75
N GLY A 677 7.48 -22.49 1.08
CA GLY A 677 6.77 -21.45 0.36
C GLY A 677 5.68 -20.77 1.20
N GLU A 678 5.11 -19.69 0.65
CA GLU A 678 4.08 -18.92 1.33
C GLU A 678 2.81 -19.75 1.59
N GLU A 679 2.44 -20.65 0.68
CA GLU A 679 1.24 -21.46 0.79
C GLU A 679 1.33 -22.44 1.98
N GLU A 680 2.49 -23.10 2.13
CA GLU A 680 2.75 -24.00 3.27
C GLU A 680 2.77 -23.23 4.58
N LEU A 681 3.39 -22.05 4.62
CA LEU A 681 3.36 -21.17 5.79
C LEU A 681 1.93 -20.80 6.17
N LEU A 682 1.09 -20.46 5.18
CA LEU A 682 -0.32 -20.12 5.42
C LEU A 682 -1.12 -21.30 5.95
N THR A 683 -0.84 -22.51 5.45
CA THR A 683 -1.47 -23.75 5.92
C THR A 683 -1.13 -24.00 7.40
N LEU A 684 0.16 -23.94 7.75
CA LEU A 684 0.62 -24.08 9.14
C LEU A 684 0.04 -22.99 10.06
N ARG A 685 0.00 -21.75 9.58
CA ARG A 685 -0.61 -20.63 10.30
C ARG A 685 -2.08 -20.89 10.62
N ASN A 686 -2.85 -21.31 9.63
CA ASN A 686 -4.29 -21.54 9.81
C ASN A 686 -4.53 -22.69 10.81
N ALA A 687 -3.73 -23.76 10.73
CA ALA A 687 -3.76 -24.86 11.71
C ALA A 687 -3.41 -24.36 13.12
N GLY A 688 -2.38 -23.54 13.27
CA GLY A 688 -1.96 -22.97 14.56
C GLY A 688 -3.00 -22.03 15.17
N ARG A 689 -3.72 -21.28 14.35
CA ARG A 689 -4.83 -20.42 14.81
C ARG A 689 -6.01 -21.25 15.29
N ALA A 690 -6.38 -22.29 14.54
CA ALA A 690 -7.46 -23.21 14.95
C ALA A 690 -7.12 -23.93 16.26
N ALA A 691 -5.89 -24.43 16.40
CA ALA A 691 -5.43 -25.09 17.62
C ALA A 691 -5.48 -24.17 18.85
N LEU A 692 -5.08 -22.91 18.70
CA LEU A 692 -5.13 -21.93 19.79
C LEU A 692 -6.56 -21.62 20.23
N THR A 693 -7.50 -21.49 19.28
CA THR A 693 -8.93 -21.26 19.57
C THR A 693 -9.50 -22.40 20.39
N THR A 694 -9.26 -23.64 19.96
CA THR A 694 -9.74 -24.85 20.67
C THR A 694 -9.18 -24.95 22.08
N SER A 695 -7.91 -24.55 22.30
CA SER A 695 -7.29 -24.59 23.64
C SER A 695 -7.79 -23.49 24.59
N GLN A 696 -8.39 -22.42 24.08
CA GLN A 696 -8.99 -21.37 24.89
C GLN A 696 -10.45 -21.66 25.27
N GLU A 697 -11.11 -22.56 24.54
CA GLU A 697 -12.48 -23.01 24.79
C GLU A 697 -12.54 -24.24 25.73
N SER A 698 -11.43 -24.95 25.90
CA SER A 698 -11.28 -26.07 26.86
C SER A 698 -10.74 -25.58 28.22
#